data_e16559fb4a876411e755a94c2f775163
#
_entry.id   e16559fb4a876411e755a94c2f775163
#
_cell.length_a   1.000
_cell.length_b   1.000
_cell.length_c   1.000
_cell.angle_alpha   90.00
_cell.angle_beta   90.00
_cell.angle_gamma   90.00
#
_symmetry.space_group_name_H-M   'P 1'
#
loop_
_entity.id
_entity.type
_entity.pdbx_description
1 polymer ?
#
loop_
_entity_poly.entity_id
_entity_poly.type
_entity_poly.pdbx_seq_one_letter_code
_entity_poly.pdbx_strand_id
1 'polypeptide(L)'
;MDILASLTPIFKPKSVAVIGASTAPGKLGHDILANLKNGGFPGTLYPINPKADEILGLKVYKGIGDTPAVPDLAVVVIPARIVAATLQQCADKGVKAAIVITGGFAEAGPDGERLQDELAQVIRTTGMRVIGPNCQGVNMPHELMCASWPLITTRGRIAMASQSGTVGAAFLDMAAAEHLGVSGFVSLGNRVDVDEAEVLMYFNQDPHTKVIALYLEGVKRASYFLDALREAEKPVVILKAGRTVQGSRAAESHTKSMAGTDAIYDALFRKYRVHRADTLEELFDFAKALAYLPKPKGKKLMISTSSGGAGILAIDEAEKHGLVVPEPNPILKERLREMLPAHCAVGNPVDLTGDAISAPDLYKQVMDKTRGDYDTQVVIFGDPIPGASQQVTPGASELVVYLGGAEVEREERQKFYEAGIPVFPTPERGIAALAQFFRFDPRPAPVPGRPAVAVPEGLQLVPPPEAAALISKAGIPAAAAPLALEPEQAVELARSFGYPVAMKIASPQLAHKTEMGGVYLGLENDEEVLQAYQEIMDATRLYEHWVTVHGVSVSPMAKPGGLEVILGIVTDPQYGPTLMFGLGGVNTEIYKDVAFCILPAEDAELEDLMKRIKGYPLLTGYRGQPPRDTKALVAAMKALATFAGKHPELDQIELNPLLLYEKGLFAVDVRIFSRG
;
A
#
# COMPACT_ATOMS: atom_id res chain seq x y z
N MET A 1 17.82 -20.86 4.15
CA MET A 1 17.59 -21.50 2.81
C MET A 1 17.65 -20.36 1.80
N ASP A 2 18.37 -20.53 0.71
CA ASP A 2 18.34 -19.54 -0.38
C ASP A 2 16.95 -19.59 -1.04
N ILE A 3 16.17 -18.55 -0.81
CA ILE A 3 14.77 -18.43 -1.26
C ILE A 3 14.69 -18.51 -2.78
N LEU A 4 15.60 -17.87 -3.47
CA LEU A 4 15.61 -17.85 -4.94
C LEU A 4 15.87 -19.24 -5.51
N ALA A 5 16.86 -19.95 -4.96
CA ALA A 5 17.14 -21.32 -5.35
C ALA A 5 15.93 -22.23 -5.09
N SER A 6 15.20 -22.01 -3.98
CA SER A 6 14.01 -22.79 -3.63
C SER A 6 12.81 -22.56 -4.56
N LEU A 7 12.69 -21.37 -5.15
CA LEU A 7 11.60 -21.00 -6.07
C LEU A 7 11.93 -21.26 -7.54
N THR A 8 13.20 -21.52 -7.87
CA THR A 8 13.63 -21.80 -9.25
C THR A 8 12.82 -22.92 -9.91
N PRO A 9 12.49 -24.06 -9.26
CA PRO A 9 11.66 -25.10 -9.86
C PRO A 9 10.24 -24.66 -10.22
N ILE A 10 9.71 -23.60 -9.58
CA ILE A 10 8.39 -23.04 -9.91
C ILE A 10 8.49 -22.13 -11.15
N PHE A 11 9.49 -21.24 -11.17
CA PHE A 11 9.55 -20.16 -12.17
C PHE A 11 10.39 -20.51 -13.41
N LYS A 12 11.33 -21.43 -13.27
CA LYS A 12 12.24 -21.87 -14.37
C LYS A 12 12.38 -23.40 -14.41
N PRO A 13 11.26 -24.17 -14.45
CA PRO A 13 11.32 -25.61 -14.51
C PRO A 13 11.88 -26.08 -15.85
N LYS A 14 12.58 -27.21 -15.87
CA LYS A 14 12.99 -27.92 -17.09
C LYS A 14 12.01 -29.02 -17.49
N SER A 15 11.13 -29.39 -16.56
CA SER A 15 10.09 -30.38 -16.78
C SER A 15 8.85 -30.11 -15.92
N VAL A 16 7.66 -30.31 -16.50
CA VAL A 16 6.39 -30.03 -15.85
C VAL A 16 5.46 -31.24 -15.95
N ALA A 17 4.97 -31.72 -14.81
CA ALA A 17 3.89 -32.69 -14.75
C ALA A 17 2.55 -31.99 -14.58
N VAL A 18 1.58 -32.24 -15.46
CA VAL A 18 0.20 -31.72 -15.33
C VAL A 18 -0.68 -32.84 -14.79
N ILE A 19 -0.98 -32.78 -13.48
CA ILE A 19 -1.77 -33.80 -12.77
C ILE A 19 -3.26 -33.43 -12.86
N GLY A 20 -4.05 -34.29 -13.48
CA GLY A 20 -5.42 -34.00 -13.87
C GLY A 20 -5.54 -33.46 -15.30
N ALA A 21 -4.52 -33.69 -16.13
CA ALA A 21 -4.60 -33.41 -17.56
C ALA A 21 -5.84 -34.05 -18.19
N SER A 22 -6.51 -33.37 -19.11
CA SER A 22 -7.80 -33.80 -19.69
C SER A 22 -7.72 -33.87 -21.21
N THR A 23 -8.43 -34.84 -21.80
CA THR A 23 -8.66 -34.92 -23.25
C THR A 23 -9.70 -33.90 -23.75
N ALA A 24 -10.54 -33.36 -22.84
CA ALA A 24 -11.66 -32.50 -23.19
C ALA A 24 -11.23 -31.03 -23.19
N PRO A 25 -11.28 -30.32 -24.34
CA PRO A 25 -11.09 -28.86 -24.42
C PRO A 25 -12.04 -28.11 -23.50
N GLY A 26 -11.60 -26.97 -22.93
CA GLY A 26 -12.35 -26.18 -21.96
C GLY A 26 -12.31 -26.70 -20.53
N LYS A 27 -11.67 -27.85 -20.26
CA LYS A 27 -11.31 -28.25 -18.92
C LYS A 27 -9.92 -27.71 -18.55
N LEU A 28 -9.77 -27.17 -17.34
CA LEU A 28 -8.53 -26.53 -16.89
C LEU A 28 -7.28 -27.39 -17.13
N GLY A 29 -7.35 -28.70 -16.84
CA GLY A 29 -6.19 -29.59 -17.07
C GLY A 29 -5.83 -29.80 -18.55
N HIS A 30 -6.79 -29.64 -19.47
CA HIS A 30 -6.53 -29.60 -20.90
C HIS A 30 -5.89 -28.27 -21.30
N ASP A 31 -6.51 -27.16 -20.86
CA ASP A 31 -6.13 -25.82 -21.31
C ASP A 31 -4.72 -25.43 -20.80
N ILE A 32 -4.40 -25.80 -19.56
CA ILE A 32 -3.04 -25.60 -19.01
C ILE A 32 -2.00 -26.40 -19.78
N LEU A 33 -2.29 -27.67 -20.10
CA LEU A 33 -1.37 -28.48 -20.89
C LEU A 33 -1.21 -27.94 -22.32
N ALA A 34 -2.31 -27.47 -22.92
CA ALA A 34 -2.31 -26.82 -24.23
C ALA A 34 -1.51 -25.51 -24.20
N ASN A 35 -1.66 -24.69 -23.14
CA ASN A 35 -0.94 -23.44 -22.97
C ASN A 35 0.58 -23.66 -22.84
N LEU A 36 1.00 -24.64 -22.07
CA LEU A 36 2.42 -25.02 -21.98
C LEU A 36 2.95 -25.47 -23.35
N LYS A 37 2.23 -26.35 -24.04
CA LYS A 37 2.63 -26.86 -25.35
C LYS A 37 2.64 -25.78 -26.43
N ASN A 38 1.54 -25.05 -26.56
CA ASN A 38 1.34 -24.02 -27.61
C ASN A 38 2.15 -22.75 -27.31
N GLY A 39 2.41 -22.45 -26.03
CA GLY A 39 3.31 -21.37 -25.59
C GLY A 39 4.78 -21.64 -25.90
N GLY A 40 5.11 -22.85 -26.40
CA GLY A 40 6.47 -23.22 -26.81
C GLY A 40 7.39 -23.58 -25.66
N PHE A 41 6.85 -24.09 -24.54
CA PHE A 41 7.67 -24.52 -23.40
C PHE A 41 8.79 -25.50 -23.85
N PRO A 42 10.06 -25.16 -23.64
CA PRO A 42 11.16 -25.94 -24.19
C PRO A 42 11.47 -27.23 -23.44
N GLY A 43 10.87 -27.38 -22.24
CA GLY A 43 11.12 -28.51 -21.35
C GLY A 43 10.22 -29.72 -21.64
N THR A 44 10.33 -30.74 -20.81
CA THR A 44 9.55 -31.97 -20.95
C THR A 44 8.20 -31.84 -20.25
N LEU A 45 7.12 -32.23 -20.94
CA LEU A 45 5.76 -32.27 -20.42
C LEU A 45 5.35 -33.71 -20.09
N TYR A 46 4.83 -33.92 -18.87
CA TYR A 46 4.31 -35.20 -18.38
C TYR A 46 2.82 -35.05 -18.06
N PRO A 47 1.90 -35.30 -19.01
CA PRO A 47 0.47 -35.35 -18.70
C PRO A 47 0.16 -36.55 -17.79
N ILE A 48 -0.54 -36.31 -16.67
CA ILE A 48 -0.93 -37.37 -15.73
C ILE A 48 -2.44 -37.51 -15.73
N ASN A 49 -2.94 -38.68 -16.18
CA ASN A 49 -4.35 -39.03 -16.17
C ASN A 49 -4.52 -40.57 -16.12
N PRO A 50 -5.29 -41.12 -15.15
CA PRO A 50 -5.43 -42.57 -15.01
C PRO A 50 -6.22 -43.25 -16.15
N LYS A 51 -6.96 -42.48 -16.97
CA LYS A 51 -7.91 -43.00 -17.98
C LYS A 51 -7.46 -42.81 -19.43
N ALA A 52 -6.60 -41.84 -19.70
CA ALA A 52 -6.13 -41.54 -21.06
C ALA A 52 -4.76 -42.16 -21.34
N ASP A 53 -4.44 -42.43 -22.59
CA ASP A 53 -3.14 -42.88 -23.03
C ASP A 53 -2.37 -41.80 -23.79
N GLU A 54 -3.10 -40.87 -24.43
CA GLU A 54 -2.56 -39.74 -25.14
C GLU A 54 -3.42 -38.48 -24.95
N ILE A 55 -2.79 -37.31 -24.78
CA ILE A 55 -3.46 -36.00 -24.73
C ILE A 55 -2.60 -35.00 -25.55
N LEU A 56 -3.20 -34.31 -26.49
CA LEU A 56 -2.51 -33.33 -27.35
C LEU A 56 -1.27 -33.90 -28.05
N GLY A 57 -1.25 -35.18 -28.43
CA GLY A 57 -0.10 -35.85 -29.02
C GLY A 57 1.03 -36.15 -28.04
N LEU A 58 0.80 -36.04 -26.74
CA LEU A 58 1.75 -36.38 -25.68
C LEU A 58 1.35 -37.68 -24.99
N LYS A 59 2.35 -38.56 -24.74
CA LYS A 59 2.15 -39.77 -23.94
C LYS A 59 1.67 -39.41 -22.53
N VAL A 60 0.63 -40.06 -22.08
CA VAL A 60 0.04 -39.88 -20.72
C VAL A 60 0.55 -40.94 -19.78
N TYR A 61 0.80 -40.54 -18.54
CA TYR A 61 1.21 -41.45 -17.44
C TYR A 61 0.02 -41.62 -16.48
N LYS A 62 -0.14 -42.79 -15.91
CA LYS A 62 -1.29 -43.11 -15.03
C LYS A 62 -1.14 -42.48 -13.64
N GLY A 63 0.09 -42.27 -13.17
CA GLY A 63 0.47 -41.62 -11.94
C GLY A 63 1.80 -40.94 -12.04
N ILE A 64 2.13 -40.07 -11.06
CA ILE A 64 3.42 -39.39 -11.01
C ILE A 64 4.58 -40.36 -10.88
N GLY A 65 4.37 -41.51 -10.24
CA GLY A 65 5.35 -42.58 -10.09
C GLY A 65 5.81 -43.20 -11.42
N ASP A 66 4.96 -43.17 -12.44
CA ASP A 66 5.19 -43.80 -13.75
C ASP A 66 6.01 -42.92 -14.71
N THR A 67 6.29 -41.66 -14.35
CA THR A 67 7.12 -40.79 -15.17
C THR A 67 8.58 -41.30 -15.26
N PRO A 68 9.21 -41.26 -16.43
CA PRO A 68 10.56 -41.81 -16.63
C PRO A 68 11.64 -41.01 -15.89
N ALA A 69 11.38 -39.76 -15.55
CA ALA A 69 12.25 -38.90 -14.75
C ALA A 69 11.44 -38.17 -13.67
N VAL A 70 12.11 -37.56 -12.71
CA VAL A 70 11.50 -36.72 -11.68
C VAL A 70 11.16 -35.37 -12.32
N PRO A 71 9.89 -34.94 -12.39
CA PRO A 71 9.52 -33.59 -12.83
C PRO A 71 10.01 -32.51 -11.84
N ASP A 72 10.44 -31.36 -12.37
CA ASP A 72 10.81 -30.22 -11.52
C ASP A 72 9.58 -29.60 -10.86
N LEU A 73 8.47 -29.51 -11.61
CA LEU A 73 7.23 -28.86 -11.21
C LEU A 73 6.02 -29.77 -11.44
N ALA A 74 5.12 -29.82 -10.46
CA ALA A 74 3.81 -30.42 -10.59
C ALA A 74 2.72 -29.33 -10.65
N VAL A 75 1.91 -29.30 -11.71
CA VAL A 75 0.70 -28.46 -11.80
C VAL A 75 -0.51 -29.33 -11.53
N VAL A 76 -1.25 -29.01 -10.46
CA VAL A 76 -2.27 -29.90 -9.89
C VAL A 76 -3.67 -29.34 -10.13
N VAL A 77 -4.49 -30.13 -10.88
CA VAL A 77 -5.87 -29.77 -11.29
C VAL A 77 -6.79 -30.97 -11.04
N ILE A 78 -6.88 -31.39 -9.78
CA ILE A 78 -7.69 -32.54 -9.33
C ILE A 78 -8.56 -32.14 -8.14
N PRO A 79 -9.61 -32.89 -7.77
CA PRO A 79 -10.46 -32.54 -6.62
C PRO A 79 -9.69 -32.34 -5.32
N ALA A 80 -10.04 -31.32 -4.53
CA ALA A 80 -9.30 -30.88 -3.32
C ALA A 80 -8.98 -32.03 -2.34
N ARG A 81 -9.93 -32.93 -2.11
CA ARG A 81 -9.82 -34.07 -1.17
C ARG A 81 -8.66 -35.05 -1.46
N ILE A 82 -8.13 -35.06 -2.68
CA ILE A 82 -7.03 -35.95 -3.04
C ILE A 82 -5.72 -35.23 -3.30
N VAL A 83 -5.68 -33.89 -3.18
CA VAL A 83 -4.50 -33.07 -3.46
C VAL A 83 -3.37 -33.38 -2.48
N ALA A 84 -3.63 -33.41 -1.17
CA ALA A 84 -2.60 -33.65 -0.16
C ALA A 84 -1.90 -35.01 -0.37
N ALA A 85 -2.67 -36.07 -0.58
CA ALA A 85 -2.10 -37.40 -0.88
C ALA A 85 -1.33 -37.43 -2.19
N THR A 86 -1.78 -36.69 -3.20
CA THR A 86 -1.07 -36.58 -4.50
C THR A 86 0.25 -35.82 -4.36
N LEU A 87 0.29 -34.72 -3.58
CA LEU A 87 1.54 -34.01 -3.33
C LEU A 87 2.52 -34.84 -2.50
N GLN A 88 2.04 -35.67 -1.57
CA GLN A 88 2.91 -36.64 -0.89
C GLN A 88 3.57 -37.60 -1.90
N GLN A 89 2.79 -38.15 -2.85
CA GLN A 89 3.34 -39.00 -3.92
C GLN A 89 4.35 -38.26 -4.82
N CYS A 90 4.10 -36.97 -5.10
CA CYS A 90 5.05 -36.12 -5.82
C CYS A 90 6.34 -35.96 -5.03
N ALA A 91 6.27 -35.72 -3.74
CA ALA A 91 7.43 -35.59 -2.86
C ALA A 91 8.22 -36.91 -2.76
N ASP A 92 7.52 -38.03 -2.62
CA ASP A 92 8.12 -39.38 -2.59
C ASP A 92 8.86 -39.71 -3.90
N LYS A 93 8.36 -39.21 -5.04
CA LYS A 93 9.04 -39.27 -6.35
C LYS A 93 10.25 -38.34 -6.42
N GLY A 94 10.35 -37.32 -5.57
CA GLY A 94 11.41 -36.30 -5.54
C GLY A 94 11.06 -34.96 -6.18
N VAL A 95 9.81 -34.73 -6.55
CA VAL A 95 9.31 -33.42 -7.05
C VAL A 95 9.40 -32.39 -5.93
N LYS A 96 10.02 -31.23 -6.22
CA LYS A 96 10.32 -30.23 -5.19
C LYS A 96 9.37 -29.03 -5.18
N ALA A 97 8.55 -28.87 -6.24
CA ALA A 97 7.67 -27.72 -6.38
C ALA A 97 6.31 -28.09 -6.99
N ALA A 98 5.26 -27.37 -6.56
CA ALA A 98 3.94 -27.54 -7.12
C ALA A 98 3.18 -26.22 -7.26
N ILE A 99 2.25 -26.18 -8.22
CA ILE A 99 1.22 -25.16 -8.36
C ILE A 99 -0.12 -25.85 -8.21
N VAL A 100 -0.89 -25.51 -7.17
CA VAL A 100 -2.20 -26.10 -6.91
C VAL A 100 -3.29 -25.15 -7.39
N ILE A 101 -3.80 -25.40 -8.59
CA ILE A 101 -4.85 -24.60 -9.22
C ILE A 101 -6.21 -24.81 -8.51
N THR A 102 -6.44 -26.03 -8.07
CA THR A 102 -7.67 -26.50 -7.46
C THR A 102 -8.16 -25.60 -6.34
N GLY A 103 -9.43 -25.20 -6.37
CA GLY A 103 -10.18 -24.60 -5.26
C GLY A 103 -10.92 -25.65 -4.42
N GLY A 104 -11.64 -25.20 -3.38
CA GLY A 104 -12.37 -26.04 -2.43
C GLY A 104 -11.58 -26.30 -1.14
N PHE A 105 -10.72 -25.36 -0.77
CA PHE A 105 -9.96 -25.33 0.47
C PHE A 105 -10.57 -24.32 1.48
N ALA A 106 -9.77 -23.56 2.22
CA ALA A 106 -10.26 -22.69 3.29
C ALA A 106 -11.34 -21.70 2.85
N GLU A 107 -11.37 -21.28 1.59
CA GLU A 107 -12.42 -20.44 1.01
C GLU A 107 -13.78 -21.13 0.93
N ALA A 108 -13.82 -22.47 0.98
CA ALA A 108 -15.07 -23.26 0.90
C ALA A 108 -15.66 -23.60 2.29
N GLY A 109 -15.08 -23.07 3.38
CA GLY A 109 -15.56 -23.26 4.74
C GLY A 109 -14.84 -24.37 5.51
N PRO A 110 -15.39 -24.84 6.66
CA PRO A 110 -14.68 -25.68 7.62
C PRO A 110 -14.10 -26.99 7.07
N ASP A 111 -14.83 -27.68 6.19
CA ASP A 111 -14.30 -28.89 5.54
C ASP A 111 -13.11 -28.56 4.62
N GLY A 112 -13.17 -27.44 3.93
CA GLY A 112 -12.08 -26.94 3.11
C GLY A 112 -10.88 -26.50 3.93
N GLU A 113 -11.08 -25.89 5.11
CA GLU A 113 -10.02 -25.55 6.05
C GLU A 113 -9.23 -26.80 6.48
N ARG A 114 -9.94 -27.89 6.84
CA ARG A 114 -9.29 -29.17 7.17
C ARG A 114 -8.42 -29.71 6.02
N LEU A 115 -8.95 -29.66 4.78
CA LEU A 115 -8.17 -30.08 3.61
C LEU A 115 -6.93 -29.21 3.38
N GLN A 116 -7.03 -27.92 3.68
CA GLN A 116 -5.88 -27.00 3.60
C GLN A 116 -4.84 -27.29 4.69
N ASP A 117 -5.27 -27.65 5.90
CA ASP A 117 -4.36 -28.03 6.99
C ASP A 117 -3.63 -29.36 6.66
N GLU A 118 -4.31 -30.34 6.07
CA GLU A 118 -3.71 -31.56 5.57
C GLU A 118 -2.64 -31.24 4.50
N LEU A 119 -2.95 -30.34 3.56
CA LEU A 119 -2.02 -29.86 2.54
C LEU A 119 -0.82 -29.15 3.17
N ALA A 120 -1.05 -28.25 4.12
CA ALA A 120 0.01 -27.55 4.84
C ALA A 120 0.92 -28.52 5.62
N GLN A 121 0.37 -29.61 6.15
CA GLN A 121 1.16 -30.65 6.82
C GLN A 121 2.10 -31.37 5.85
N VAL A 122 1.63 -31.74 4.66
CA VAL A 122 2.47 -32.35 3.61
C VAL A 122 3.60 -31.39 3.22
N ILE A 123 3.29 -30.12 3.01
CA ILE A 123 4.29 -29.08 2.66
C ILE A 123 5.38 -29.00 3.75
N ARG A 124 4.99 -28.90 5.02
CA ARG A 124 5.93 -28.81 6.15
C ARG A 124 6.84 -30.04 6.27
N THR A 125 6.28 -31.24 6.09
CA THR A 125 7.03 -32.48 6.26
C THR A 125 7.96 -32.80 5.08
N THR A 126 7.60 -32.39 3.87
CA THR A 126 8.35 -32.68 2.65
C THR A 126 9.31 -31.57 2.24
N GLY A 127 9.06 -30.33 2.69
CA GLY A 127 9.79 -29.14 2.25
C GLY A 127 9.48 -28.73 0.80
N MET A 128 8.41 -29.28 0.19
CA MET A 128 7.97 -28.93 -1.16
C MET A 128 7.50 -27.46 -1.20
N ARG A 129 7.90 -26.72 -2.22
CA ARG A 129 7.46 -25.35 -2.42
C ARG A 129 6.15 -25.32 -3.22
N VAL A 130 5.13 -24.59 -2.71
CA VAL A 130 3.78 -24.65 -3.27
C VAL A 130 3.19 -23.25 -3.46
N ILE A 131 2.72 -22.94 -4.69
CA ILE A 131 1.84 -21.79 -4.98
C ILE A 131 0.39 -22.26 -4.97
N GLY A 132 -0.49 -21.44 -4.38
CA GLY A 132 -1.91 -21.75 -4.19
C GLY A 132 -2.21 -22.30 -2.80
N PRO A 133 -3.22 -23.17 -2.61
CA PRO A 133 -4.23 -23.60 -3.60
C PRO A 133 -5.16 -22.46 -4.04
N ASN A 134 -6.17 -22.81 -4.87
CA ASN A 134 -7.17 -21.84 -5.33
C ASN A 134 -6.55 -20.67 -6.09
N CYS A 135 -5.74 -20.96 -7.10
CA CYS A 135 -5.04 -19.95 -7.89
C CYS A 135 -5.23 -20.18 -9.40
N GLN A 136 -4.89 -19.18 -10.20
CA GLN A 136 -4.92 -19.30 -11.67
C GLN A 136 -3.62 -19.87 -12.25
N GLY A 137 -2.58 -19.98 -11.45
CA GLY A 137 -1.29 -20.49 -11.86
C GLY A 137 -0.20 -19.44 -12.01
N VAL A 138 0.84 -19.81 -12.74
CA VAL A 138 2.05 -19.01 -12.96
C VAL A 138 2.34 -18.92 -14.44
N ASN A 139 2.74 -17.73 -14.90
CA ASN A 139 3.15 -17.49 -16.26
C ASN A 139 4.47 -16.72 -16.30
N MET A 140 5.48 -17.29 -16.98
CA MET A 140 6.82 -16.72 -17.15
C MET A 140 7.13 -16.63 -18.65
N PRO A 141 6.73 -15.55 -19.36
CA PRO A 141 6.84 -15.46 -20.83
C PRO A 141 8.29 -15.51 -21.34
N HIS A 142 9.26 -15.02 -20.56
CA HIS A 142 10.68 -15.11 -20.93
C HIS A 142 11.21 -16.55 -20.93
N GLU A 143 10.64 -17.42 -20.11
CA GLU A 143 10.95 -18.85 -20.03
C GLU A 143 10.01 -19.69 -20.92
N LEU A 144 9.08 -19.08 -21.65
CA LEU A 144 8.02 -19.74 -22.41
C LEU A 144 7.17 -20.69 -21.57
N MET A 145 7.10 -20.45 -20.27
CA MET A 145 6.40 -21.27 -19.29
C MET A 145 5.05 -20.64 -18.94
N CYS A 146 3.96 -21.26 -19.40
CA CYS A 146 2.59 -20.85 -19.09
C CYS A 146 1.85 -21.96 -18.37
N ALA A 147 2.09 -22.10 -17.06
CA ALA A 147 1.38 -23.01 -16.15
C ALA A 147 0.15 -22.32 -15.55
N SER A 148 -0.64 -21.66 -16.39
CA SER A 148 -1.85 -20.95 -16.05
C SER A 148 -2.94 -21.16 -17.10
N TRP A 149 -4.21 -20.88 -16.77
CA TRP A 149 -5.26 -21.05 -17.77
C TRP A 149 -5.42 -19.87 -18.75
N PRO A 150 -5.15 -18.58 -18.42
CA PRO A 150 -4.99 -17.58 -19.46
C PRO A 150 -3.64 -17.75 -20.14
N LEU A 151 -3.63 -17.86 -21.47
CA LEU A 151 -2.40 -17.94 -22.25
C LEU A 151 -1.80 -16.55 -22.42
N ILE A 152 -0.57 -16.36 -21.95
CA ILE A 152 0.18 -15.12 -22.12
C ILE A 152 1.59 -15.46 -22.60
N THR A 153 1.91 -14.98 -23.79
CA THR A 153 3.19 -15.21 -24.44
C THR A 153 4.01 -13.93 -24.65
N THR A 154 3.36 -12.76 -24.55
CA THR A 154 4.03 -11.47 -24.76
C THR A 154 4.98 -11.17 -23.61
N ARG A 155 6.26 -11.06 -23.96
CA ARG A 155 7.33 -10.70 -23.02
C ARG A 155 7.26 -9.23 -22.69
N GLY A 156 7.36 -8.90 -21.41
CA GLY A 156 7.33 -7.53 -20.92
C GLY A 156 8.29 -7.29 -19.77
N ARG A 157 8.12 -6.16 -19.08
CA ARG A 157 9.02 -5.68 -18.02
C ARG A 157 8.34 -5.56 -16.66
N ILE A 158 7.04 -5.84 -16.58
CA ILE A 158 6.25 -5.73 -15.35
C ILE A 158 6.01 -7.14 -14.82
N ALA A 159 6.40 -7.42 -13.57
CA ALA A 159 5.96 -8.61 -12.87
C ALA A 159 4.65 -8.29 -12.13
N MET A 160 3.67 -9.20 -12.21
CA MET A 160 2.39 -9.07 -11.50
C MET A 160 2.19 -10.26 -10.58
N ALA A 161 1.95 -9.98 -9.29
CA ALA A 161 1.45 -10.98 -8.36
C ALA A 161 0.11 -10.55 -7.78
N SER A 162 -0.87 -11.45 -7.78
CA SER A 162 -2.24 -11.15 -7.38
C SER A 162 -2.79 -12.20 -6.42
N GLN A 163 -3.43 -11.74 -5.34
CA GLN A 163 -4.19 -12.61 -4.44
C GLN A 163 -5.57 -12.96 -5.03
N SER A 164 -6.08 -12.13 -5.94
CA SER A 164 -7.30 -12.40 -6.72
C SER A 164 -6.93 -12.83 -8.14
N GLY A 165 -7.41 -14.00 -8.55
CA GLY A 165 -7.21 -14.48 -9.92
C GLY A 165 -7.83 -13.54 -10.95
N THR A 166 -9.07 -13.10 -10.74
CA THR A 166 -9.81 -12.22 -11.66
C THR A 166 -9.14 -10.85 -11.82
N VAL A 167 -8.67 -10.24 -10.72
CA VAL A 167 -7.94 -8.95 -10.78
C VAL A 167 -6.63 -9.12 -11.54
N GLY A 168 -5.92 -10.23 -11.29
CA GLY A 168 -4.71 -10.55 -12.04
C GLY A 168 -4.98 -10.72 -13.55
N ALA A 169 -6.04 -11.45 -13.92
CA ALA A 169 -6.44 -11.61 -15.32
C ALA A 169 -6.78 -10.28 -15.98
N ALA A 170 -7.54 -9.41 -15.31
CA ALA A 170 -7.86 -8.07 -15.83
C ALA A 170 -6.62 -7.22 -16.08
N PHE A 171 -5.61 -7.28 -15.18
CA PHE A 171 -4.33 -6.62 -15.39
C PHE A 171 -3.60 -7.17 -16.63
N LEU A 172 -3.62 -8.48 -16.82
CA LEU A 172 -3.01 -9.14 -17.97
C LEU A 172 -3.70 -8.77 -19.29
N ASP A 173 -5.03 -8.64 -19.27
CA ASP A 173 -5.81 -8.21 -20.45
C ASP A 173 -5.44 -6.77 -20.83
N MET A 174 -5.27 -5.86 -19.85
CA MET A 174 -4.79 -4.50 -20.10
C MET A 174 -3.38 -4.49 -20.71
N ALA A 175 -2.47 -5.31 -20.17
CA ALA A 175 -1.12 -5.44 -20.70
C ALA A 175 -1.10 -6.04 -22.13
N ALA A 176 -1.96 -7.02 -22.40
CA ALA A 176 -2.09 -7.63 -23.73
C ALA A 176 -2.67 -6.65 -24.74
N ALA A 177 -3.70 -5.88 -24.37
CA ALA A 177 -4.33 -4.88 -25.23
C ALA A 177 -3.34 -3.77 -25.66
N GLU A 178 -2.35 -3.48 -24.83
CA GLU A 178 -1.30 -2.49 -25.11
C GLU A 178 0.02 -3.13 -25.62
N HIS A 179 0.05 -4.42 -25.91
CA HIS A 179 1.24 -5.18 -26.37
C HIS A 179 2.46 -5.07 -25.45
N LEU A 180 2.26 -4.70 -24.19
CA LEU A 180 3.35 -4.50 -23.24
C LEU A 180 3.85 -5.80 -22.61
N GLY A 181 3.00 -6.81 -22.51
CA GLY A 181 3.29 -8.10 -21.88
C GLY A 181 3.67 -7.98 -20.41
N VAL A 182 4.16 -9.09 -19.87
CA VAL A 182 4.67 -9.15 -18.49
C VAL A 182 6.00 -9.88 -18.44
N SER A 183 6.82 -9.60 -17.42
CA SER A 183 8.01 -10.42 -17.11
C SER A 183 7.64 -11.72 -16.42
N GLY A 184 6.60 -11.67 -15.59
CA GLY A 184 6.02 -12.82 -14.92
C GLY A 184 4.66 -12.48 -14.33
N PHE A 185 3.83 -13.52 -14.18
CA PHE A 185 2.54 -13.45 -13.49
C PHE A 185 2.41 -14.59 -12.49
N VAL A 186 1.98 -14.26 -11.28
CA VAL A 186 1.73 -15.22 -10.21
C VAL A 186 0.37 -14.97 -9.59
N SER A 187 -0.54 -15.93 -9.74
CA SER A 187 -1.76 -15.97 -8.94
C SER A 187 -1.48 -16.69 -7.64
N LEU A 188 -1.54 -15.99 -6.51
CA LEU A 188 -1.11 -16.49 -5.21
C LEU A 188 -2.13 -17.43 -4.55
N GLY A 189 -3.42 -17.24 -4.82
CA GLY A 189 -4.50 -18.01 -4.20
C GLY A 189 -4.49 -17.92 -2.68
N ASN A 190 -4.68 -19.05 -1.98
CA ASN A 190 -4.77 -19.10 -0.52
C ASN A 190 -3.41 -18.96 0.20
N ARG A 191 -2.29 -19.00 -0.51
CA ARG A 191 -0.93 -18.78 0.03
C ARG A 191 -0.59 -19.70 1.20
N VAL A 192 -0.68 -21.01 0.99
CA VAL A 192 -0.37 -21.98 2.06
C VAL A 192 1.13 -22.05 2.36
N ASP A 193 1.98 -21.82 1.36
CA ASP A 193 3.45 -21.78 1.48
C ASP A 193 4.00 -20.48 0.89
N VAL A 194 4.14 -20.41 -0.43
CA VAL A 194 4.68 -19.21 -1.12
C VAL A 194 3.69 -18.07 -1.04
N ASP A 195 4.15 -16.91 -0.57
CA ASP A 195 3.34 -15.70 -0.43
C ASP A 195 3.89 -14.51 -1.23
N GLU A 196 3.25 -13.36 -1.04
CA GLU A 196 3.59 -12.10 -1.68
C GLU A 196 5.02 -11.63 -1.41
N ALA A 197 5.57 -11.91 -0.22
CA ALA A 197 6.92 -11.50 0.14
C ALA A 197 7.98 -12.26 -0.66
N GLU A 198 7.84 -13.58 -0.76
CA GLU A 198 8.80 -14.41 -1.50
C GLU A 198 8.73 -14.14 -3.01
N VAL A 199 7.54 -13.91 -3.55
CA VAL A 199 7.36 -13.55 -4.95
C VAL A 199 7.96 -12.18 -5.26
N LEU A 200 7.80 -11.21 -4.34
CA LEU A 200 8.45 -9.89 -4.44
C LEU A 200 9.98 -10.04 -4.46
N MET A 201 10.54 -10.80 -3.52
CA MET A 201 11.99 -11.07 -3.46
C MET A 201 12.51 -11.71 -4.75
N TYR A 202 11.77 -12.69 -5.30
CA TYR A 202 12.13 -13.31 -6.56
C TYR A 202 12.18 -12.31 -7.72
N PHE A 203 11.10 -11.54 -7.93
CA PHE A 203 11.03 -10.57 -9.02
C PHE A 203 11.99 -9.38 -8.82
N ASN A 204 12.33 -9.05 -7.58
CA ASN A 204 13.35 -8.05 -7.31
C ASN A 204 14.72 -8.43 -7.91
N GLN A 205 15.03 -9.71 -8.02
CA GLN A 205 16.28 -10.20 -8.60
C GLN A 205 16.14 -10.68 -10.07
N ASP A 206 14.92 -10.88 -10.57
CA ASP A 206 14.71 -11.29 -11.95
C ASP A 206 15.19 -10.20 -12.95
N PRO A 207 16.13 -10.50 -13.88
CA PRO A 207 16.71 -9.49 -14.77
C PRO A 207 15.71 -8.91 -15.79
N HIS A 208 14.62 -9.60 -16.07
CA HIS A 208 13.59 -9.17 -17.02
C HIS A 208 12.59 -8.21 -16.37
N THR A 209 12.47 -8.22 -15.05
CA THR A 209 11.55 -7.36 -14.30
C THR A 209 12.16 -5.98 -14.06
N LYS A 210 11.41 -4.93 -14.38
CA LYS A 210 11.73 -3.53 -14.06
C LYS A 210 10.84 -2.95 -12.97
N VAL A 211 9.59 -3.43 -12.89
CA VAL A 211 8.59 -2.98 -11.92
C VAL A 211 7.83 -4.20 -11.40
N ILE A 212 7.49 -4.19 -10.12
CA ILE A 212 6.70 -5.24 -9.48
C ILE A 212 5.34 -4.65 -9.12
N ALA A 213 4.27 -5.18 -9.68
CA ALA A 213 2.89 -4.83 -9.38
C ALA A 213 2.26 -5.89 -8.47
N LEU A 214 1.62 -5.47 -7.38
CA LEU A 214 0.96 -6.38 -6.43
C LEU A 214 -0.49 -5.97 -6.21
N TYR A 215 -1.39 -6.93 -6.25
CA TYR A 215 -2.74 -6.79 -5.71
C TYR A 215 -2.84 -7.55 -4.40
N LEU A 216 -3.15 -6.85 -3.31
CA LEU A 216 -3.17 -7.39 -1.95
C LEU A 216 -4.52 -7.17 -1.26
N GLU A 217 -5.04 -8.20 -0.63
CA GLU A 217 -6.19 -8.15 0.27
C GLU A 217 -5.76 -8.18 1.75
N GLY A 218 -4.68 -8.90 2.05
CA GLY A 218 -4.04 -8.97 3.36
C GLY A 218 -2.65 -9.58 3.28
N VAL A 219 -1.86 -9.43 4.33
CA VAL A 219 -0.51 -9.98 4.44
C VAL A 219 -0.48 -11.02 5.56
N LYS A 220 0.08 -12.21 5.30
CA LYS A 220 0.17 -13.28 6.31
C LYS A 220 1.41 -13.17 7.20
N ARG A 221 2.57 -12.96 6.59
CA ARG A 221 3.87 -12.87 7.27
C ARG A 221 4.38 -11.44 7.21
N ALA A 222 3.80 -10.57 8.05
CA ALA A 222 4.02 -9.13 7.99
C ALA A 222 5.50 -8.74 8.09
N SER A 223 6.25 -9.26 9.08
CA SER A 223 7.68 -8.96 9.23
C SER A 223 8.49 -9.33 7.99
N TYR A 224 8.19 -10.50 7.41
CA TYR A 224 8.86 -10.98 6.22
C TYR A 224 8.54 -10.15 4.96
N PHE A 225 7.29 -9.68 4.86
CA PHE A 225 6.87 -8.76 3.81
C PHE A 225 7.56 -7.39 3.95
N LEU A 226 7.72 -6.90 5.19
CA LEU A 226 8.48 -5.66 5.43
C LEU A 226 9.96 -5.81 5.05
N ASP A 227 10.57 -6.95 5.32
CA ASP A 227 11.94 -7.24 4.90
C ASP A 227 12.05 -7.25 3.37
N ALA A 228 11.10 -7.91 2.69
CA ALA A 228 11.04 -7.91 1.23
C ALA A 228 10.89 -6.51 0.63
N LEU A 229 10.04 -5.66 1.22
CA LEU A 229 9.88 -4.27 0.79
C LEU A 229 11.16 -3.43 1.05
N ARG A 230 11.82 -3.66 2.19
CA ARG A 230 13.07 -2.97 2.53
C ARG A 230 14.18 -3.29 1.53
N GLU A 231 14.28 -4.54 1.11
CA GLU A 231 15.30 -5.03 0.18
C GLU A 231 14.94 -4.78 -1.30
N ALA A 232 13.73 -4.28 -1.58
CA ALA A 232 13.31 -4.01 -2.94
C ALA A 232 14.09 -2.84 -3.55
N GLU A 233 14.85 -3.13 -4.61
CA GLU A 233 15.59 -2.13 -5.40
C GLU A 233 14.75 -1.60 -6.58
N LYS A 234 13.82 -2.42 -7.05
CA LYS A 234 12.90 -2.06 -8.14
C LYS A 234 11.66 -1.35 -7.60
N PRO A 235 11.04 -0.46 -8.37
CA PRO A 235 9.76 0.14 -7.99
C PRO A 235 8.71 -0.94 -7.73
N VAL A 236 8.01 -0.79 -6.59
CA VAL A 236 6.89 -1.66 -6.21
C VAL A 236 5.61 -0.83 -6.24
N VAL A 237 4.63 -1.26 -7.02
CA VAL A 237 3.30 -0.64 -7.11
C VAL A 237 2.30 -1.58 -6.46
N ILE A 238 1.53 -1.08 -5.49
CA ILE A 238 0.56 -1.93 -4.75
C ILE A 238 -0.84 -1.33 -4.79
N LEU A 239 -1.79 -2.13 -5.21
CA LEU A 239 -3.21 -1.91 -4.99
C LEU A 239 -3.65 -2.74 -3.79
N LYS A 240 -3.91 -2.07 -2.65
CA LYS A 240 -4.41 -2.72 -1.42
C LYS A 240 -5.93 -2.60 -1.33
N ALA A 241 -6.61 -3.73 -1.43
CA ALA A 241 -8.06 -3.81 -1.21
C ALA A 241 -8.42 -3.82 0.30
N GLY A 242 -9.70 -3.59 0.62
CA GLY A 242 -10.16 -3.57 2.01
C GLY A 242 -9.80 -2.27 2.74
N ARG A 243 -9.98 -1.12 2.10
CA ARG A 243 -9.65 0.22 2.64
C ARG A 243 -10.69 0.76 3.62
N THR A 244 -11.95 0.40 3.44
CA THR A 244 -13.05 0.80 4.32
C THR A 244 -13.33 -0.27 5.37
N VAL A 245 -14.02 0.08 6.45
CA VAL A 245 -14.41 -0.88 7.50
C VAL A 245 -15.17 -2.08 6.91
N GLN A 246 -16.09 -1.83 5.97
CA GLN A 246 -16.83 -2.92 5.31
C GLN A 246 -15.94 -3.71 4.35
N GLY A 247 -15.10 -3.02 3.57
CA GLY A 247 -14.14 -3.65 2.67
C GLY A 247 -13.10 -4.50 3.42
N SER A 248 -12.63 -4.04 4.59
CA SER A 248 -11.71 -4.79 5.45
C SER A 248 -12.35 -6.09 5.94
N ARG A 249 -13.59 -6.04 6.46
CA ARG A 249 -14.33 -7.24 6.87
C ARG A 249 -14.54 -8.22 5.71
N ALA A 250 -14.83 -7.71 4.52
CA ALA A 250 -14.99 -8.55 3.32
C ALA A 250 -13.66 -9.22 2.93
N ALA A 251 -12.55 -8.49 2.95
CA ALA A 251 -11.22 -9.02 2.66
C ALA A 251 -10.79 -10.08 3.70
N GLU A 252 -10.99 -9.84 4.98
CA GLU A 252 -10.72 -10.80 6.05
C GLU A 252 -11.54 -12.09 5.90
N SER A 253 -12.82 -11.97 5.57
CA SER A 253 -13.68 -13.12 5.31
C SER A 253 -13.23 -13.93 4.10
N HIS A 254 -12.72 -13.24 3.05
CA HIS A 254 -12.29 -13.87 1.80
C HIS A 254 -10.94 -14.55 1.91
N THR A 255 -9.95 -13.90 2.55
CA THR A 255 -8.56 -14.38 2.59
C THR A 255 -8.16 -15.07 3.89
N LYS A 256 -9.03 -15.01 4.92
CA LYS A 256 -8.74 -15.49 6.30
C LYS A 256 -7.45 -14.88 6.88
N SER A 257 -7.09 -13.68 6.43
CA SER A 257 -5.97 -12.90 6.94
C SER A 257 -6.43 -11.52 7.40
N MET A 258 -5.81 -10.97 8.44
CA MET A 258 -6.14 -9.63 8.92
C MET A 258 -5.88 -8.59 7.83
N ALA A 259 -6.86 -7.72 7.57
CA ALA A 259 -6.75 -6.70 6.54
C ALA A 259 -5.95 -5.46 6.99
N GLY A 260 -5.79 -5.26 8.30
CA GLY A 260 -5.13 -4.09 8.90
C GLY A 260 -5.86 -2.76 8.66
N THR A 261 -5.46 -1.72 9.38
CA THR A 261 -6.04 -0.37 9.20
C THR A 261 -5.42 0.32 7.97
N ASP A 262 -6.23 0.88 7.08
CA ASP A 262 -5.78 1.52 5.83
C ASP A 262 -4.72 2.61 6.05
N ALA A 263 -4.87 3.40 7.11
CA ALA A 263 -3.91 4.45 7.48
C ALA A 263 -2.52 3.90 7.88
N ILE A 264 -2.45 2.69 8.43
CA ILE A 264 -1.19 2.01 8.74
C ILE A 264 -0.52 1.52 7.45
N TYR A 265 -1.30 0.99 6.48
CA TYR A 265 -0.77 0.69 5.16
C TYR A 265 -0.24 1.94 4.44
N ASP A 266 -0.90 3.09 4.57
CA ASP A 266 -0.38 4.35 4.03
C ASP A 266 0.98 4.73 4.63
N ALA A 267 1.10 4.63 5.96
CA ALA A 267 2.36 4.88 6.65
C ALA A 267 3.46 3.91 6.19
N LEU A 268 3.12 2.63 6.09
CA LEU A 268 4.01 1.56 5.62
C LEU A 268 4.48 1.82 4.19
N PHE A 269 3.56 2.08 3.26
CA PHE A 269 3.89 2.31 1.86
C PHE A 269 4.77 3.55 1.66
N ARG A 270 4.57 4.60 2.45
CA ARG A 270 5.47 5.76 2.47
C ARG A 270 6.86 5.38 2.95
N LYS A 271 6.96 4.69 4.09
CA LYS A 271 8.23 4.28 4.69
C LYS A 271 9.06 3.41 3.74
N TYR A 272 8.43 2.43 3.09
CA TYR A 272 9.10 1.50 2.19
C TYR A 272 9.04 1.93 0.72
N ARG A 273 8.57 3.16 0.42
CA ARG A 273 8.55 3.77 -0.92
C ARG A 273 7.78 2.95 -1.94
N VAL A 274 6.68 2.41 -1.50
CA VAL A 274 5.71 1.73 -2.33
C VAL A 274 4.83 2.76 -3.05
N HIS A 275 4.70 2.62 -4.35
CA HIS A 275 3.76 3.37 -5.15
C HIS A 275 2.35 2.82 -4.91
N ARG A 276 1.56 3.51 -4.12
CA ARG A 276 0.18 3.10 -3.83
C ARG A 276 -0.72 3.46 -4.99
N ALA A 277 -1.43 2.46 -5.52
CA ALA A 277 -2.52 2.62 -6.46
C ALA A 277 -3.87 2.52 -5.72
N ASP A 278 -4.85 3.32 -6.13
CA ASP A 278 -6.20 3.34 -5.56
C ASP A 278 -7.21 2.58 -6.44
N THR A 279 -6.89 2.41 -7.73
CA THR A 279 -7.70 1.67 -8.70
C THR A 279 -6.84 0.67 -9.49
N LEU A 280 -7.50 -0.24 -10.21
CA LEU A 280 -6.82 -1.20 -11.07
C LEU A 280 -6.12 -0.51 -12.25
N GLU A 281 -6.74 0.55 -12.78
CA GLU A 281 -6.16 1.39 -13.82
C GLU A 281 -4.89 2.08 -13.32
N GLU A 282 -4.89 2.63 -12.10
CA GLU A 282 -3.69 3.22 -11.51
C GLU A 282 -2.59 2.19 -11.29
N LEU A 283 -2.94 0.96 -10.83
CA LEU A 283 -1.97 -0.12 -10.69
C LEU A 283 -1.25 -0.39 -12.01
N PHE A 284 -2.02 -0.46 -13.10
CA PHE A 284 -1.49 -0.69 -14.43
C PHE A 284 -0.70 0.52 -14.97
N ASP A 285 -1.26 1.73 -14.90
CA ASP A 285 -0.64 2.94 -15.44
C ASP A 285 0.65 3.32 -14.72
N PHE A 286 0.69 3.18 -13.39
CA PHE A 286 1.90 3.45 -12.62
C PHE A 286 3.00 2.43 -12.95
N ALA A 287 2.63 1.13 -13.01
CA ALA A 287 3.57 0.10 -13.41
C ALA A 287 4.08 0.30 -14.85
N LYS A 288 3.18 0.67 -15.78
CA LYS A 288 3.51 0.97 -17.17
C LYS A 288 4.47 2.16 -17.28
N ALA A 289 4.17 3.27 -16.62
CA ALA A 289 5.03 4.46 -16.63
C ALA A 289 6.43 4.14 -16.11
N LEU A 290 6.52 3.55 -14.92
CA LEU A 290 7.79 3.24 -14.26
C LEU A 290 8.62 2.17 -15.02
N ALA A 291 7.97 1.29 -15.81
CA ALA A 291 8.67 0.25 -16.57
C ALA A 291 9.13 0.71 -17.97
N TYR A 292 8.40 1.63 -18.61
CA TYR A 292 8.59 1.93 -20.03
C TYR A 292 8.94 3.39 -20.32
N LEU A 293 8.56 4.36 -19.46
CA LEU A 293 9.00 5.73 -19.64
C LEU A 293 10.44 5.91 -19.13
N PRO A 294 11.27 6.71 -19.80
CA PRO A 294 12.54 7.11 -19.25
C PRO A 294 12.33 7.99 -18.01
N LYS A 295 13.20 7.84 -17.00
CA LYS A 295 13.14 8.67 -15.80
C LYS A 295 13.35 10.14 -16.17
N PRO A 296 12.40 11.04 -15.86
CA PRO A 296 12.54 12.46 -16.12
C PRO A 296 13.72 13.08 -15.35
N LYS A 297 14.34 14.11 -15.93
CA LYS A 297 15.45 14.84 -15.30
C LYS A 297 14.99 15.79 -14.20
N GLY A 298 13.76 16.26 -14.28
CA GLY A 298 13.14 17.19 -13.34
C GLY A 298 11.64 17.31 -13.58
N LYS A 299 11.01 18.28 -12.93
CA LYS A 299 9.55 18.43 -12.85
C LYS A 299 8.94 19.39 -13.86
N LYS A 300 9.74 19.99 -14.77
CA LYS A 300 9.25 20.97 -15.74
C LYS A 300 8.65 20.27 -16.94
N LEU A 301 7.38 20.47 -17.19
CA LEU A 301 6.63 19.90 -18.31
C LEU A 301 6.44 20.93 -19.42
N MET A 302 6.60 20.49 -20.66
CA MET A 302 6.09 21.19 -21.85
C MET A 302 4.90 20.39 -22.39
N ILE A 303 3.76 21.02 -22.52
CA ILE A 303 2.54 20.40 -23.03
C ILE A 303 2.28 20.89 -24.43
N SER A 304 2.18 19.98 -25.40
CA SER A 304 1.71 20.23 -26.76
C SER A 304 0.44 19.44 -27.03
N THR A 305 -0.57 20.11 -27.55
CA THR A 305 -1.90 19.54 -27.72
C THR A 305 -2.59 20.09 -28.97
N SER A 306 -3.54 19.32 -29.52
CA SER A 306 -4.53 19.83 -30.51
C SER A 306 -5.85 20.20 -29.84
N SER A 307 -5.97 20.01 -28.52
CA SER A 307 -7.19 20.26 -27.75
C SER A 307 -6.89 21.15 -26.54
N GLY A 308 -7.36 22.40 -26.55
CA GLY A 308 -7.20 23.33 -25.44
C GLY A 308 -7.77 22.79 -24.13
N GLY A 309 -8.93 22.11 -24.17
CA GLY A 309 -9.54 21.48 -22.99
C GLY A 309 -8.66 20.38 -22.38
N ALA A 310 -8.06 19.53 -23.19
CA ALA A 310 -7.15 18.50 -22.73
C ALA A 310 -5.84 19.08 -22.14
N GLY A 311 -5.37 20.21 -22.69
CA GLY A 311 -4.26 20.98 -22.15
C GLY A 311 -4.55 21.52 -20.74
N ILE A 312 -5.77 22.03 -20.49
CA ILE A 312 -6.20 22.52 -19.19
C ILE A 312 -6.24 21.37 -18.16
N LEU A 313 -6.85 20.22 -18.52
CA LEU A 313 -6.86 19.04 -17.64
C LEU A 313 -5.44 18.57 -17.29
N ALA A 314 -4.51 18.65 -18.23
CA ALA A 314 -3.12 18.32 -18.00
C ALA A 314 -2.43 19.26 -17.00
N ILE A 315 -2.72 20.57 -17.05
CA ILE A 315 -2.18 21.55 -16.10
C ILE A 315 -2.71 21.27 -14.69
N ASP A 316 -4.02 21.10 -14.56
CA ASP A 316 -4.67 20.88 -13.26
C ASP A 316 -4.09 19.62 -12.57
N GLU A 317 -3.92 18.54 -13.32
CA GLU A 317 -3.36 17.31 -12.78
C GLU A 317 -1.85 17.44 -12.48
N ALA A 318 -1.10 18.18 -13.30
CA ALA A 318 0.31 18.46 -13.05
C ALA A 318 0.50 19.22 -11.72
N GLU A 319 -0.27 20.28 -11.51
CA GLU A 319 -0.22 21.09 -10.29
C GLU A 319 -0.60 20.27 -9.05
N LYS A 320 -1.66 19.47 -9.12
CA LYS A 320 -2.09 18.55 -8.06
C LYS A 320 -0.96 17.61 -7.60
N HIS A 321 -0.09 17.21 -8.51
CA HIS A 321 1.05 16.33 -8.23
C HIS A 321 2.38 17.08 -8.02
N GLY A 322 2.37 18.40 -7.94
CA GLY A 322 3.56 19.22 -7.73
C GLY A 322 4.57 19.18 -8.89
N LEU A 323 4.07 18.90 -10.11
CA LEU A 323 4.79 19.11 -11.36
C LEU A 323 4.62 20.58 -11.79
N VAL A 324 5.52 21.09 -12.60
CA VAL A 324 5.55 22.51 -12.96
C VAL A 324 5.37 22.67 -14.45
N VAL A 325 4.46 23.53 -14.86
CA VAL A 325 4.16 23.86 -16.27
C VAL A 325 4.54 25.33 -16.51
N PRO A 326 5.85 25.68 -16.59
CA PRO A 326 6.28 27.06 -16.74
C PRO A 326 6.03 27.56 -18.15
N GLU A 327 5.68 28.83 -18.26
CA GLU A 327 5.58 29.53 -19.55
C GLU A 327 6.92 29.52 -20.30
N PRO A 328 6.91 29.39 -21.65
CA PRO A 328 8.10 29.58 -22.45
C PRO A 328 8.66 30.99 -22.28
N ASN A 329 9.99 31.12 -22.24
CA ASN A 329 10.62 32.43 -22.22
C ASN A 329 10.31 33.23 -23.50
N PRO A 330 10.46 34.57 -23.50
CA PRO A 330 10.10 35.43 -24.65
C PRO A 330 10.75 35.01 -25.98
N ILE A 331 12.03 34.59 -25.94
CA ILE A 331 12.75 34.14 -27.12
C ILE A 331 12.16 32.85 -27.69
N LEU A 332 11.81 31.91 -26.82
CA LEU A 332 11.18 30.65 -27.23
C LEU A 332 9.76 30.89 -27.78
N LYS A 333 8.98 31.80 -27.14
CA LYS A 333 7.65 32.19 -27.65
C LYS A 333 7.75 32.80 -29.06
N GLU A 334 8.73 33.65 -29.33
CA GLU A 334 8.96 34.24 -30.65
C GLU A 334 9.29 33.16 -31.68
N ARG A 335 10.21 32.24 -31.36
CA ARG A 335 10.55 31.10 -32.24
C ARG A 335 9.36 30.17 -32.52
N LEU A 336 8.51 29.92 -31.53
CA LEU A 336 7.28 29.17 -31.72
C LEU A 336 6.29 29.94 -32.58
N ARG A 337 6.18 31.27 -32.43
CA ARG A 337 5.29 32.11 -33.22
C ARG A 337 5.71 32.19 -34.70
N GLU A 338 7.01 32.19 -35.00
CA GLU A 338 7.53 32.14 -36.36
C GLU A 338 7.22 30.84 -37.10
N MET A 339 7.10 29.74 -36.35
CA MET A 339 6.90 28.41 -36.85
C MET A 339 5.43 28.01 -36.96
N LEU A 340 4.60 28.46 -36.00
CA LEU A 340 3.20 28.04 -35.89
C LEU A 340 2.24 29.03 -36.56
N PRO A 341 1.10 28.55 -37.06
CA PRO A 341 0.00 29.41 -37.52
C PRO A 341 -0.38 30.47 -36.47
N ALA A 342 -0.82 31.65 -36.93
CA ALA A 342 -1.06 32.80 -36.05
C ALA A 342 -2.12 32.54 -34.96
N HIS A 343 -3.07 31.64 -35.20
CA HIS A 343 -4.13 31.30 -34.24
C HIS A 343 -3.74 30.23 -33.22
N CYS A 344 -2.62 29.51 -33.42
CA CYS A 344 -2.11 28.57 -32.43
C CYS A 344 -1.61 29.32 -31.20
N ALA A 345 -1.84 28.77 -29.99
CA ALA A 345 -1.25 29.30 -28.78
C ALA A 345 0.21 28.90 -28.65
N VAL A 346 1.08 29.86 -28.24
CA VAL A 346 2.52 29.63 -28.05
C VAL A 346 2.93 29.74 -26.58
N GLY A 347 1.97 29.57 -25.69
CA GLY A 347 2.19 29.43 -24.24
C GLY A 347 2.59 28.03 -23.84
N ASN A 348 2.32 27.68 -22.60
CA ASN A 348 2.34 26.30 -22.14
C ASN A 348 0.99 26.01 -21.47
N PRO A 349 0.09 25.27 -22.11
CA PRO A 349 0.28 24.43 -23.32
C PRO A 349 0.49 25.21 -24.63
N VAL A 350 1.24 24.60 -25.55
CA VAL A 350 1.18 24.96 -26.97
C VAL A 350 -0.05 24.27 -27.56
N ASP A 351 -1.05 25.08 -27.95
CA ASP A 351 -2.26 24.56 -28.58
C ASP A 351 -2.15 24.69 -30.11
N LEU A 352 -2.03 23.57 -30.78
CA LEU A 352 -1.89 23.44 -32.23
C LEU A 352 -3.25 23.49 -32.97
N THR A 353 -4.35 23.42 -32.18
CA THR A 353 -5.72 23.41 -32.73
C THR A 353 -5.95 22.31 -33.79
N GLY A 354 -6.98 22.43 -34.61
CA GLY A 354 -7.28 21.48 -35.70
C GLY A 354 -6.23 21.39 -36.79
N ASP A 355 -5.27 22.31 -36.86
CA ASP A 355 -4.17 22.25 -37.82
C ASP A 355 -3.31 20.99 -37.66
N ALA A 356 -3.21 20.49 -36.45
CA ALA A 356 -2.49 19.24 -36.18
C ALA A 356 -3.04 18.02 -36.93
N ILE A 357 -4.30 18.03 -37.39
CA ILE A 357 -4.89 16.94 -38.18
C ILE A 357 -4.28 16.88 -39.57
N SER A 358 -4.08 18.05 -40.21
CA SER A 358 -3.52 18.16 -41.57
C SER A 358 -1.99 18.27 -41.59
N ALA A 359 -1.39 18.71 -40.48
CA ALA A 359 0.05 18.90 -40.32
C ALA A 359 0.55 18.30 -38.98
N PRO A 360 0.51 16.98 -38.81
CA PRO A 360 0.89 16.32 -37.56
C PRO A 360 2.35 16.54 -37.15
N ASP A 361 3.21 16.86 -38.10
CA ASP A 361 4.63 17.20 -37.90
C ASP A 361 4.85 18.46 -37.02
N LEU A 362 3.83 19.31 -36.87
CA LEU A 362 3.86 20.42 -35.91
C LEU A 362 4.19 19.97 -34.47
N TYR A 363 3.70 18.82 -34.03
CA TYR A 363 4.04 18.25 -32.75
C TYR A 363 5.54 18.03 -32.60
N LYS A 364 6.15 17.36 -33.57
CA LYS A 364 7.59 17.10 -33.56
C LYS A 364 8.38 18.40 -33.58
N GLN A 365 7.96 19.36 -34.42
CA GLN A 365 8.62 20.67 -34.49
C GLN A 365 8.60 21.41 -33.16
N VAL A 366 7.46 21.42 -32.44
CA VAL A 366 7.35 22.01 -31.08
C VAL A 366 8.27 21.29 -30.11
N MET A 367 8.22 19.95 -30.07
CA MET A 367 9.07 19.17 -29.17
C MET A 367 10.57 19.42 -29.43
N ASP A 368 10.99 19.43 -30.67
CA ASP A 368 12.41 19.68 -31.03
C ASP A 368 12.89 21.07 -30.61
N LYS A 369 12.00 22.09 -30.67
CA LYS A 369 12.32 23.46 -30.25
C LYS A 369 12.36 23.64 -28.74
N THR A 370 11.59 22.85 -28.00
CA THR A 370 11.38 23.01 -26.53
C THR A 370 12.18 22.01 -25.71
N ARG A 371 12.71 20.95 -26.30
CA ARG A 371 13.35 19.80 -25.62
C ARG A 371 14.49 20.21 -24.68
N GLY A 372 15.20 21.29 -24.92
CA GLY A 372 16.30 21.76 -24.07
C GLY A 372 15.89 22.53 -22.82
N ASP A 373 14.66 23.07 -22.81
CA ASP A 373 14.17 23.97 -21.75
C ASP A 373 13.25 23.26 -20.74
N TYR A 374 12.79 22.03 -21.05
CA TYR A 374 11.86 21.26 -20.24
C TYR A 374 12.37 19.82 -20.01
N ASP A 375 11.95 19.25 -18.90
CA ASP A 375 12.40 17.92 -18.47
C ASP A 375 11.60 16.78 -19.12
N THR A 376 10.33 17.02 -19.45
CA THR A 376 9.44 16.08 -20.10
C THR A 376 8.52 16.80 -21.09
N GLN A 377 8.34 16.21 -22.26
CA GLN A 377 7.35 16.62 -23.25
C GLN A 377 6.06 15.82 -23.01
N VAL A 378 4.94 16.49 -22.77
CA VAL A 378 3.59 15.89 -22.70
C VAL A 378 2.91 16.15 -24.03
N VAL A 379 2.67 15.09 -24.78
CA VAL A 379 2.11 15.18 -26.13
C VAL A 379 0.70 14.63 -26.09
N ILE A 380 -0.28 15.50 -26.36
CA ILE A 380 -1.69 15.15 -26.28
C ILE A 380 -2.30 15.23 -27.68
N PHE A 381 -2.57 14.08 -28.27
CA PHE A 381 -3.33 13.96 -29.51
C PHE A 381 -4.82 13.98 -29.17
N GLY A 382 -5.46 15.15 -29.27
CA GLY A 382 -6.85 15.38 -28.87
C GLY A 382 -7.88 15.15 -29.98
N ASP A 383 -7.42 14.78 -31.19
CA ASP A 383 -8.21 14.56 -32.38
C ASP A 383 -7.75 13.30 -33.11
N PRO A 384 -8.51 12.79 -34.09
CA PRO A 384 -8.04 11.72 -34.97
C PRO A 384 -6.88 12.21 -35.87
N ILE A 385 -5.65 12.01 -35.41
CA ILE A 385 -4.44 12.49 -36.10
C ILE A 385 -3.71 11.30 -36.74
N PRO A 386 -3.89 11.09 -38.05
CA PRO A 386 -3.12 10.07 -38.78
C PRO A 386 -1.62 10.41 -38.78
N GLY A 387 -0.77 9.42 -38.48
CA GLY A 387 0.67 9.62 -38.40
C GLY A 387 1.16 10.19 -37.06
N ALA A 388 0.31 10.23 -36.02
CA ALA A 388 0.68 10.65 -34.67
C ALA A 388 1.89 9.86 -34.15
N SER A 389 1.92 8.54 -34.39
CA SER A 389 3.02 7.67 -33.93
C SER A 389 4.38 8.01 -34.54
N GLN A 390 4.41 8.65 -35.72
CA GLN A 390 5.64 9.09 -36.38
C GLN A 390 6.22 10.39 -35.78
N GLN A 391 5.43 11.10 -34.96
CA GLN A 391 5.85 12.36 -34.36
C GLN A 391 6.65 12.16 -33.07
N VAL A 392 6.55 11.00 -32.45
CA VAL A 392 7.16 10.67 -31.16
C VAL A 392 8.38 9.77 -31.38
N THR A 393 9.45 10.03 -30.65
CA THR A 393 10.69 9.26 -30.75
C THR A 393 10.73 8.18 -29.66
N PRO A 394 10.86 6.88 -30.01
CA PRO A 394 10.99 5.83 -28.99
C PRO A 394 12.14 6.09 -28.02
N GLY A 395 11.87 6.00 -26.71
CA GLY A 395 12.86 6.18 -25.65
C GLY A 395 13.22 7.63 -25.33
N ALA A 396 12.58 8.62 -25.97
CA ALA A 396 12.70 10.02 -25.57
C ALA A 396 11.85 10.32 -24.31
N SER A 397 12.13 11.45 -23.64
CA SER A 397 11.38 11.89 -22.47
C SER A 397 10.01 12.48 -22.86
N GLU A 398 9.17 11.65 -23.44
CA GLU A 398 7.87 12.00 -23.97
C GLU A 398 6.77 11.16 -23.31
N LEU A 399 5.77 11.84 -22.74
CA LEU A 399 4.54 11.24 -22.25
C LEU A 399 3.46 11.40 -23.32
N VAL A 400 2.99 10.28 -23.87
CA VAL A 400 1.98 10.28 -24.93
C VAL A 400 0.59 10.06 -24.36
N VAL A 401 -0.30 10.98 -24.66
CA VAL A 401 -1.74 10.87 -24.38
C VAL A 401 -2.49 10.90 -25.71
N TYR A 402 -3.43 9.99 -25.92
CA TYR A 402 -4.26 9.97 -27.10
C TYR A 402 -5.75 9.94 -26.71
N LEU A 403 -6.50 10.95 -27.16
CA LEU A 403 -7.91 11.15 -26.81
C LEU A 403 -8.77 11.07 -28.07
N GLY A 404 -9.67 10.11 -28.12
CA GLY A 404 -10.70 10.04 -29.15
C GLY A 404 -10.20 9.70 -30.55
N GLY A 405 -11.13 9.73 -31.50
CA GLY A 405 -10.83 9.42 -32.90
C GLY A 405 -11.02 7.96 -33.29
N ALA A 406 -11.64 7.16 -32.43
CA ALA A 406 -12.13 5.79 -32.66
C ALA A 406 -11.21 4.87 -33.50
N GLU A 407 -11.33 4.89 -34.80
CA GLU A 407 -10.58 4.02 -35.72
C GLU A 407 -9.13 4.49 -35.86
N VAL A 408 -8.92 5.77 -36.12
CA VAL A 408 -7.58 6.37 -36.25
C VAL A 408 -6.80 6.24 -34.97
N GLU A 409 -7.42 6.49 -33.82
CA GLU A 409 -6.82 6.30 -32.49
C GLU A 409 -6.34 4.85 -32.33
N ARG A 410 -7.18 3.86 -32.65
CA ARG A 410 -6.84 2.45 -32.51
C ARG A 410 -5.64 2.06 -33.36
N GLU A 411 -5.60 2.52 -34.62
CA GLU A 411 -4.48 2.25 -35.52
C GLU A 411 -3.18 2.91 -35.06
N GLU A 412 -3.24 4.16 -34.60
CA GLU A 412 -2.05 4.88 -34.13
C GLU A 412 -1.56 4.32 -32.80
N ARG A 413 -2.47 3.96 -31.88
CA ARG A 413 -2.09 3.27 -30.62
C ARG A 413 -1.37 1.96 -30.90
N GLN A 414 -1.85 1.18 -31.87
CA GLN A 414 -1.19 -0.06 -32.28
C GLN A 414 0.26 0.21 -32.72
N LYS A 415 0.48 1.23 -33.54
CA LYS A 415 1.82 1.62 -33.99
C LYS A 415 2.72 2.11 -32.83
N PHE A 416 2.17 2.86 -31.88
CA PHE A 416 2.89 3.26 -30.68
C PHE A 416 3.32 2.03 -29.86
N TYR A 417 2.42 1.07 -29.66
CA TYR A 417 2.72 -0.16 -28.92
C TYR A 417 3.78 -1.01 -29.62
N GLU A 418 3.71 -1.15 -30.94
CA GLU A 418 4.73 -1.83 -31.75
C GLU A 418 6.10 -1.15 -31.65
N ALA A 419 6.12 0.17 -31.51
CA ALA A 419 7.34 0.96 -31.27
C ALA A 419 7.82 0.93 -29.81
N GLY A 420 7.08 0.26 -28.89
CA GLY A 420 7.38 0.20 -27.46
C GLY A 420 7.12 1.51 -26.71
N ILE A 421 6.26 2.38 -27.26
CA ILE A 421 5.88 3.66 -26.66
C ILE A 421 4.57 3.49 -25.90
N PRO A 422 4.54 3.67 -24.57
CA PRO A 422 3.31 3.61 -23.77
C PRO A 422 2.41 4.81 -24.07
N VAL A 423 1.11 4.55 -24.25
CA VAL A 423 0.10 5.57 -24.51
C VAL A 423 -0.90 5.59 -23.35
N PHE A 424 -1.28 6.80 -22.90
CA PHE A 424 -2.28 6.97 -21.85
C PHE A 424 -3.59 7.47 -22.45
N PRO A 425 -4.75 7.03 -21.92
CA PRO A 425 -6.05 7.37 -22.50
C PRO A 425 -6.50 8.79 -22.17
N THR A 426 -6.04 9.37 -21.08
CA THR A 426 -6.37 10.74 -20.66
C THR A 426 -5.15 11.46 -20.06
N PRO A 427 -5.13 12.80 -20.08
CA PRO A 427 -4.04 13.58 -19.47
C PRO A 427 -3.84 13.26 -18.00
N GLU A 428 -4.95 13.13 -17.25
CA GLU A 428 -4.93 12.87 -15.81
C GLU A 428 -4.22 11.55 -15.51
N ARG A 429 -4.59 10.48 -16.23
CA ARG A 429 -3.96 9.16 -16.05
C ARG A 429 -2.46 9.20 -16.39
N GLY A 430 -2.11 9.86 -17.50
CA GLY A 430 -0.72 9.96 -17.92
C GLY A 430 0.14 10.75 -16.93
N ILE A 431 -0.34 11.91 -16.51
CA ILE A 431 0.40 12.80 -15.59
C ILE A 431 0.48 12.23 -14.17
N ALA A 432 -0.59 11.63 -13.65
CA ALA A 432 -0.56 10.93 -12.37
C ALA A 432 0.47 9.79 -12.36
N ALA A 433 0.59 9.05 -13.48
CA ALA A 433 1.57 8.00 -13.66
C ALA A 433 3.01 8.56 -13.78
N LEU A 434 3.22 9.66 -14.53
CA LEU A 434 4.49 10.35 -14.63
C LEU A 434 4.95 10.88 -13.26
N ALA A 435 4.03 11.39 -12.46
CA ALA A 435 4.32 11.94 -11.13
C ALA A 435 4.93 10.91 -10.17
N GLN A 436 4.74 9.62 -10.42
CA GLN A 436 5.32 8.55 -9.59
C GLN A 436 6.85 8.58 -9.56
N PHE A 437 7.52 9.09 -10.60
CA PHE A 437 8.98 9.26 -10.59
C PHE A 437 9.48 10.25 -9.53
N PHE A 438 8.61 11.14 -9.05
CA PHE A 438 8.94 12.21 -8.10
C PHE A 438 8.33 12.02 -6.72
N ARG A 439 7.62 10.91 -6.50
CA ARG A 439 6.90 10.65 -5.25
C ARG A 439 7.84 10.48 -4.06
N PHE A 440 9.04 9.98 -4.29
CA PHE A 440 10.02 9.69 -3.23
C PHE A 440 11.38 10.32 -3.53
N ASP A 441 11.99 10.92 -2.50
CA ASP A 441 13.38 11.38 -2.55
C ASP A 441 14.37 10.18 -2.58
N PRO A 442 15.64 10.37 -2.95
CA PRO A 442 16.65 9.32 -2.90
C PRO A 442 16.72 8.63 -1.52
N ARG A 443 16.83 7.32 -1.50
CA ARG A 443 16.68 6.48 -0.29
C ARG A 443 17.72 6.80 0.80
N PRO A 444 17.29 7.01 2.08
CA PRO A 444 18.15 6.75 3.23
C PRO A 444 18.34 5.22 3.41
N ALA A 445 19.35 4.82 4.17
CA ALA A 445 19.59 3.41 4.51
C ALA A 445 18.39 2.81 5.25
N PRO A 446 18.03 1.53 4.99
CA PRO A 446 16.90 0.91 5.65
C PRO A 446 17.15 0.76 7.17
N VAL A 447 16.19 1.20 7.97
CA VAL A 447 16.21 0.96 9.43
C VAL A 447 15.70 -0.45 9.71
N PRO A 448 16.37 -1.27 10.55
CA PRO A 448 15.93 -2.62 10.87
C PRO A 448 14.51 -2.63 11.46
N GLY A 449 13.61 -3.41 10.88
CA GLY A 449 12.25 -3.61 11.41
C GLY A 449 12.27 -4.41 12.72
N ARG A 450 11.25 -4.21 13.57
CA ARG A 450 11.02 -5.05 14.75
C ARG A 450 10.14 -6.24 14.38
N PRO A 451 10.34 -7.40 15.02
CA PRO A 451 9.41 -8.52 14.87
C PRO A 451 8.02 -8.14 15.41
N ALA A 452 6.98 -8.59 14.72
CA ALA A 452 5.60 -8.43 15.17
C ALA A 452 5.41 -9.17 16.51
N VAL A 453 4.77 -8.49 17.47
CA VAL A 453 4.42 -9.07 18.78
C VAL A 453 2.94 -9.50 18.69
N ALA A 454 2.64 -10.74 19.06
CA ALA A 454 1.26 -11.22 19.12
C ALA A 454 0.45 -10.38 20.12
N VAL A 455 -0.77 -9.99 19.75
CA VAL A 455 -1.68 -9.20 20.62
C VAL A 455 -2.42 -10.15 21.56
N PRO A 456 -2.31 -9.99 22.89
CA PRO A 456 -3.10 -10.75 23.85
C PRO A 456 -4.52 -10.16 23.99
N GLU A 457 -5.48 -11.00 24.34
CA GLU A 457 -6.80 -10.58 24.84
C GLU A 457 -6.68 -9.94 26.23
N GLY A 458 -7.34 -8.79 26.45
CA GLY A 458 -7.48 -8.17 27.77
C GLY A 458 -6.51 -7.03 28.08
N LEU A 459 -6.67 -5.88 27.40
CA LEU A 459 -5.94 -4.66 27.75
C LEU A 459 -6.40 -4.09 29.10
N GLN A 460 -5.44 -3.68 29.94
CA GLN A 460 -5.69 -3.03 31.23
C GLN A 460 -5.25 -1.57 31.18
N LEU A 461 -6.12 -0.67 31.67
CA LEU A 461 -5.77 0.75 31.80
C LEU A 461 -4.78 0.92 32.97
N VAL A 462 -3.62 1.50 32.66
CA VAL A 462 -2.68 1.93 33.68
C VAL A 462 -3.30 3.10 34.47
N PRO A 463 -3.26 3.10 35.81
CA PRO A 463 -3.83 4.19 36.63
C PRO A 463 -3.28 5.57 36.20
N PRO A 464 -4.12 6.63 36.12
CA PRO A 464 -3.72 7.94 35.63
C PRO A 464 -2.47 8.53 36.31
N PRO A 465 -2.27 8.42 37.65
CA PRO A 465 -1.05 8.90 38.28
C PRO A 465 0.21 8.18 37.81
N GLU A 466 0.13 6.87 37.61
CA GLU A 466 1.23 6.05 37.14
C GLU A 466 1.53 6.34 35.65
N ALA A 467 0.49 6.45 34.83
CA ALA A 467 0.61 6.82 33.41
C ALA A 467 1.31 8.18 33.24
N ALA A 468 0.90 9.20 33.98
CA ALA A 468 1.52 10.52 33.97
C ALA A 468 3.00 10.46 34.45
N ALA A 469 3.31 9.68 35.48
CA ALA A 469 4.66 9.50 35.95
C ALA A 469 5.57 8.79 34.94
N LEU A 470 5.06 7.78 34.25
CA LEU A 470 5.77 7.06 33.17
C LEU A 470 6.13 8.00 32.02
N ILE A 471 5.18 8.81 31.56
CA ILE A 471 5.40 9.78 30.48
C ILE A 471 6.37 10.88 30.88
N SER A 472 6.26 11.36 32.11
CA SER A 472 7.22 12.34 32.67
C SER A 472 8.65 11.77 32.74
N LYS A 473 8.82 10.51 33.14
CA LYS A 473 10.12 9.80 33.13
C LYS A 473 10.65 9.58 31.70
N ALA A 474 9.76 9.45 30.72
CA ALA A 474 10.13 9.39 29.31
C ALA A 474 10.65 10.73 28.76
N GLY A 475 10.55 11.82 29.54
CA GLY A 475 11.01 13.16 29.16
C GLY A 475 9.93 14.04 28.52
N ILE A 476 8.67 13.66 28.61
CA ILE A 476 7.54 14.47 28.13
C ILE A 476 6.82 15.04 29.35
N PRO A 477 6.80 16.38 29.56
CA PRO A 477 6.11 17.00 30.67
C PRO A 477 4.61 16.64 30.66
N ALA A 478 4.13 16.06 31.77
CA ALA A 478 2.73 15.66 31.91
C ALA A 478 2.13 16.15 33.23
N ALA A 479 0.83 16.42 33.22
CA ALA A 479 0.10 16.82 34.41
C ALA A 479 0.12 15.69 35.43
N ALA A 480 0.52 15.99 36.66
CA ALA A 480 0.27 15.09 37.77
C ALA A 480 -1.25 14.91 37.92
N ALA A 481 -1.69 13.66 38.07
CA ALA A 481 -3.10 13.32 38.15
C ALA A 481 -3.42 12.39 39.33
N PRO A 482 -3.05 12.78 40.59
CA PRO A 482 -3.39 11.97 41.77
C PRO A 482 -4.90 11.76 41.86
N LEU A 483 -5.29 10.61 42.41
CA LEU A 483 -6.68 10.24 42.59
C LEU A 483 -7.18 10.62 43.98
N ALA A 484 -8.32 11.26 44.02
CA ALA A 484 -9.11 11.43 45.25
C ALA A 484 -10.19 10.32 45.26
N LEU A 485 -10.25 9.59 46.36
CA LEU A 485 -11.28 8.58 46.61
C LEU A 485 -12.45 9.15 47.41
N GLU A 486 -12.23 10.27 48.09
CA GLU A 486 -13.20 11.00 48.91
C GLU A 486 -13.16 12.49 48.58
N PRO A 487 -14.28 13.24 48.77
CA PRO A 487 -14.35 14.69 48.44
C PRO A 487 -13.28 15.52 49.16
N GLU A 488 -13.00 15.23 50.42
CA GLU A 488 -12.01 15.95 51.21
C GLU A 488 -10.59 15.79 50.65
N GLN A 489 -10.26 14.61 50.15
CA GLN A 489 -8.97 14.36 49.47
C GLN A 489 -8.84 15.18 48.18
N ALA A 490 -9.95 15.39 47.46
CA ALA A 490 -9.94 16.23 46.28
C ALA A 490 -9.60 17.68 46.62
N VAL A 491 -10.14 18.21 47.73
CA VAL A 491 -9.84 19.56 48.23
C VAL A 491 -8.38 19.66 48.67
N GLU A 492 -7.86 18.66 49.43
CA GLU A 492 -6.45 18.66 49.84
C GLU A 492 -5.50 18.68 48.64
N LEU A 493 -5.78 17.87 47.62
CA LEU A 493 -5.02 17.85 46.36
C LEU A 493 -5.10 19.19 45.63
N ALA A 494 -6.30 19.77 45.49
CA ALA A 494 -6.50 21.07 44.86
C ALA A 494 -5.71 22.19 45.57
N ARG A 495 -5.76 22.25 46.89
CA ARG A 495 -4.96 23.19 47.70
C ARG A 495 -3.46 23.00 47.52
N SER A 496 -3.00 21.74 47.37
CA SER A 496 -1.57 21.45 47.18
C SER A 496 -1.04 21.91 45.83
N PHE A 497 -1.87 21.90 44.80
CA PHE A 497 -1.53 22.42 43.46
C PHE A 497 -1.68 23.94 43.34
N GLY A 498 -2.58 24.53 44.14
CA GLY A 498 -3.03 25.90 43.97
C GLY A 498 -4.11 26.01 42.87
N TYR A 499 -5.07 26.89 43.12
CA TYR A 499 -6.19 27.13 42.21
C TYR A 499 -5.79 28.00 41.03
N PRO A 500 -6.44 27.85 39.85
CA PRO A 500 -7.51 26.90 39.56
C PRO A 500 -7.03 25.47 39.25
N VAL A 501 -7.90 24.47 39.46
CA VAL A 501 -7.65 23.07 39.18
C VAL A 501 -8.66 22.47 38.22
N ALA A 502 -8.33 21.31 37.65
CA ALA A 502 -9.22 20.48 36.87
C ALA A 502 -9.47 19.14 37.55
N MET A 503 -10.71 18.64 37.44
CA MET A 503 -11.10 17.34 37.96
C MET A 503 -11.66 16.46 36.86
N LYS A 504 -11.28 15.18 36.88
CA LYS A 504 -11.71 14.22 35.87
C LYS A 504 -11.98 12.85 36.50
N ILE A 505 -13.03 12.17 36.02
CA ILE A 505 -13.28 10.79 36.43
C ILE A 505 -12.17 9.85 35.92
N ALA A 506 -11.75 8.92 36.75
CA ALA A 506 -10.82 7.86 36.38
C ALA A 506 -11.57 6.53 36.24
N SER A 507 -11.87 6.13 35.00
CA SER A 507 -12.51 4.87 34.67
C SER A 507 -11.96 4.33 33.34
N PRO A 508 -11.66 3.03 33.24
CA PRO A 508 -11.17 2.41 32.00
C PRO A 508 -12.24 2.32 30.91
N GLN A 509 -13.53 2.22 31.27
CA GLN A 509 -14.63 2.06 30.33
C GLN A 509 -15.15 3.38 29.77
N LEU A 510 -14.86 4.53 30.41
CA LEU A 510 -15.36 5.85 30.02
C LEU A 510 -14.37 6.55 29.07
N ALA A 511 -14.59 6.38 27.76
CA ALA A 511 -13.77 7.03 26.73
C ALA A 511 -14.11 8.52 26.56
N HIS A 512 -15.40 8.88 26.60
CA HIS A 512 -15.91 10.27 26.37
C HIS A 512 -16.33 10.92 27.68
N LYS A 513 -15.35 11.19 28.55
CA LYS A 513 -15.57 11.71 29.92
C LYS A 513 -16.34 13.03 29.95
N THR A 514 -16.11 13.91 28.98
CA THR A 514 -16.72 15.26 28.91
C THR A 514 -18.22 15.19 28.61
N GLU A 515 -18.64 14.33 27.69
CA GLU A 515 -20.07 14.19 27.31
C GLU A 515 -20.92 13.62 28.46
N MET A 516 -20.29 12.91 29.39
CA MET A 516 -20.94 12.27 30.51
C MET A 516 -20.89 13.12 31.81
N GLY A 517 -20.44 14.37 31.72
CA GLY A 517 -20.28 15.19 32.93
C GLY A 517 -19.13 14.77 33.83
N GLY A 518 -18.17 13.99 33.31
CA GLY A 518 -17.02 13.49 34.07
C GLY A 518 -15.79 14.40 34.08
N VAL A 519 -15.88 15.65 33.61
CA VAL A 519 -14.76 16.60 33.53
C VAL A 519 -15.22 17.98 33.94
N TYR A 520 -14.53 18.57 34.93
CA TYR A 520 -14.72 19.94 35.40
C TYR A 520 -13.40 20.68 35.30
N LEU A 521 -13.42 21.88 34.72
CA LEU A 521 -12.23 22.70 34.47
C LEU A 521 -12.35 24.05 35.16
N GLY A 522 -11.23 24.61 35.64
CA GLY A 522 -11.17 25.97 36.15
C GLY A 522 -11.81 26.13 37.52
N LEU A 523 -11.79 25.09 38.36
CA LEU A 523 -12.31 25.15 39.72
C LEU A 523 -11.41 26.06 40.57
N GLU A 524 -11.98 27.12 41.16
CA GLU A 524 -11.24 28.23 41.76
C GLU A 524 -11.18 28.17 43.29
N ASN A 525 -11.98 27.29 43.92
CA ASN A 525 -12.07 27.19 45.36
C ASN A 525 -12.55 25.83 45.86
N ASP A 526 -12.51 25.62 47.18
CA ASP A 526 -12.88 24.37 47.84
C ASP A 526 -14.33 23.96 47.59
N GLU A 527 -15.27 24.91 47.55
CA GLU A 527 -16.69 24.64 47.38
C GLU A 527 -16.97 24.11 45.98
N GLU A 528 -16.34 24.69 44.97
CA GLU A 528 -16.45 24.21 43.59
C GLU A 528 -15.86 22.83 43.44
N VAL A 529 -14.75 22.51 44.09
CA VAL A 529 -14.11 21.18 44.09
C VAL A 529 -15.03 20.13 44.71
N LEU A 530 -15.64 20.43 45.87
CA LEU A 530 -16.59 19.53 46.53
C LEU A 530 -17.82 19.27 45.66
N GLN A 531 -18.38 20.34 45.09
CA GLN A 531 -19.53 20.24 44.21
C GLN A 531 -19.20 19.40 42.95
N ALA A 532 -18.08 19.69 42.26
CA ALA A 532 -17.64 18.96 41.09
C ALA A 532 -17.39 17.46 41.39
N TYR A 533 -16.81 17.15 42.57
CA TYR A 533 -16.63 15.76 42.98
C TYR A 533 -17.97 15.03 43.08
N GLN A 534 -18.95 15.64 43.73
CA GLN A 534 -20.27 15.06 43.89
C GLN A 534 -20.99 14.86 42.54
N GLU A 535 -20.94 15.88 41.67
CA GLU A 535 -21.56 15.83 40.35
C GLU A 535 -20.93 14.76 39.46
N ILE A 536 -19.58 14.60 39.47
CA ILE A 536 -18.88 13.52 38.77
C ILE A 536 -19.35 12.15 39.30
N MET A 537 -19.42 11.97 40.59
CA MET A 537 -19.82 10.70 41.20
C MET A 537 -21.30 10.39 40.94
N ASP A 538 -22.18 11.39 40.97
CA ASP A 538 -23.60 11.22 40.68
C ASP A 538 -23.83 10.90 39.19
N ALA A 539 -23.10 11.53 38.26
CA ALA A 539 -23.14 11.22 36.85
C ALA A 539 -22.73 9.75 36.58
N THR A 540 -21.82 9.18 37.34
CA THR A 540 -21.39 7.80 37.17
C THR A 540 -22.39 6.77 37.70
N ARG A 541 -23.23 7.11 38.69
CA ARG A 541 -24.27 6.20 39.20
C ARG A 541 -25.28 5.75 38.15
N LEU A 542 -25.47 6.54 37.11
CA LEU A 542 -26.31 6.14 35.95
C LEU A 542 -25.72 4.95 35.16
N TYR A 543 -24.46 4.63 35.38
CA TYR A 543 -23.71 3.60 34.64
C TYR A 543 -23.11 2.52 35.55
N GLU A 544 -23.48 2.47 36.83
CA GLU A 544 -22.89 1.59 37.87
C GLU A 544 -22.82 0.10 37.53
N HIS A 545 -23.67 -0.39 36.66
CA HIS A 545 -23.75 -1.82 36.33
C HIS A 545 -22.63 -2.31 35.38
N TRP A 546 -21.85 -1.41 34.77
CA TRP A 546 -20.84 -1.79 33.79
C TRP A 546 -19.58 -0.88 33.75
N VAL A 547 -19.47 0.06 34.69
CA VAL A 547 -18.34 1.00 34.78
C VAL A 547 -17.61 0.82 36.11
N THR A 548 -16.29 0.61 36.05
CA THR A 548 -15.41 0.63 37.24
C THR A 548 -14.85 2.02 37.43
N VAL A 549 -15.10 2.63 38.59
CA VAL A 549 -14.56 3.95 38.93
C VAL A 549 -13.40 3.77 39.90
N HIS A 550 -12.22 4.27 39.49
CA HIS A 550 -11.01 4.23 40.31
C HIS A 550 -10.85 5.45 41.24
N GLY A 551 -11.68 6.49 41.07
CA GLY A 551 -11.66 7.73 41.81
C GLY A 551 -11.79 8.94 40.86
N VAL A 552 -11.55 10.14 41.39
CA VAL A 552 -11.53 11.40 40.61
C VAL A 552 -10.10 11.94 40.63
N SER A 553 -9.52 12.13 39.45
CA SER A 553 -8.19 12.75 39.35
C SER A 553 -8.28 14.27 39.51
N VAL A 554 -7.35 14.85 40.25
CA VAL A 554 -7.20 16.29 40.44
C VAL A 554 -5.88 16.73 39.81
N SER A 555 -5.88 17.77 39.01
CA SER A 555 -4.69 18.28 38.34
C SER A 555 -4.68 19.82 38.27
N PRO A 556 -3.49 20.47 38.27
CA PRO A 556 -3.43 21.91 38.03
C PRO A 556 -3.91 22.24 36.63
N MET A 557 -4.52 23.42 36.45
CA MET A 557 -4.87 23.91 35.13
C MET A 557 -3.62 24.18 34.28
N ALA A 558 -3.67 23.73 33.05
CA ALA A 558 -2.62 24.04 32.10
C ALA A 558 -2.61 25.53 31.70
N LYS A 559 -1.47 26.07 31.33
CA LYS A 559 -1.35 27.46 30.86
C LYS A 559 -2.23 27.68 29.61
N PRO A 560 -2.94 28.82 29.51
CA PRO A 560 -3.73 29.12 28.32
C PRO A 560 -2.86 29.34 27.08
N GLY A 561 -3.45 29.20 25.90
CA GLY A 561 -2.83 29.55 24.62
C GLY A 561 -2.03 28.41 23.96
N GLY A 562 -2.03 27.20 24.51
CA GLY A 562 -1.50 26.01 23.86
C GLY A 562 -2.39 25.53 22.70
N LEU A 563 -1.79 25.10 21.59
CA LEU A 563 -2.50 24.38 20.53
C LEU A 563 -2.72 22.93 20.97
N GLU A 564 -3.95 22.48 20.96
CA GLU A 564 -4.28 21.10 21.27
C GLU A 564 -3.88 20.16 20.12
N VAL A 565 -3.00 19.22 20.42
CA VAL A 565 -2.60 18.14 19.51
C VAL A 565 -2.76 16.80 20.20
N ILE A 566 -2.87 15.75 19.40
CA ILE A 566 -2.82 14.36 19.89
C ILE A 566 -1.49 13.75 19.48
N LEU A 567 -0.85 13.09 20.40
CA LEU A 567 0.35 12.29 20.17
C LEU A 567 0.19 10.94 20.86
N GLY A 568 0.41 9.84 20.15
CA GLY A 568 0.21 8.53 20.75
C GLY A 568 0.99 7.42 20.06
N ILE A 569 0.96 6.26 20.69
CA ILE A 569 1.41 4.97 20.14
C ILE A 569 0.20 4.06 20.05
N VAL A 570 0.04 3.41 18.93
CA VAL A 570 -0.92 2.32 18.71
C VAL A 570 -0.13 1.13 18.21
N THR A 571 -0.26 -0.01 18.86
CA THR A 571 0.42 -1.22 18.42
C THR A 571 -0.47 -1.97 17.42
N ASP A 572 -0.05 -1.95 16.16
CA ASP A 572 -0.70 -2.77 15.14
C ASP A 572 -0.29 -4.24 15.32
N PRO A 573 -1.25 -5.19 15.28
CA PRO A 573 -0.95 -6.60 15.50
C PRO A 573 -0.02 -7.21 14.44
N GLN A 574 0.03 -6.65 13.24
CA GLN A 574 0.89 -7.13 12.16
C GLN A 574 2.20 -6.36 12.06
N TYR A 575 2.15 -5.03 12.23
CA TYR A 575 3.28 -4.13 11.93
C TYR A 575 3.95 -3.54 13.17
N GLY A 576 3.40 -3.82 14.37
CA GLY A 576 3.99 -3.38 15.64
C GLY A 576 3.67 -1.92 15.99
N PRO A 577 4.48 -1.30 16.88
CA PRO A 577 4.20 0.02 17.40
C PRO A 577 4.27 1.09 16.31
N THR A 578 3.23 1.89 16.24
CA THR A 578 3.01 2.95 15.25
C THR A 578 2.75 4.26 15.97
N LEU A 579 3.52 5.29 15.67
CA LEU A 579 3.33 6.64 16.21
C LEU A 579 2.16 7.31 15.48
N MET A 580 1.25 7.89 16.25
CA MET A 580 0.11 8.68 15.77
C MET A 580 0.31 10.14 16.17
N PHE A 581 0.04 11.06 15.25
CA PHE A 581 0.06 12.50 15.51
C PHE A 581 -1.09 13.18 14.76
N GLY A 582 -1.71 14.21 15.40
CA GLY A 582 -2.79 14.97 14.78
C GLY A 582 -3.21 16.20 15.60
N LEU A 583 -4.28 16.89 15.15
CA LEU A 583 -4.95 17.89 15.97
C LEU A 583 -5.68 17.19 17.12
N GLY A 584 -5.59 17.77 18.33
CA GLY A 584 -6.16 17.26 19.55
C GLY A 584 -7.53 17.85 19.90
N GLY A 585 -8.02 17.48 21.10
CA GLY A 585 -9.28 17.97 21.63
C GLY A 585 -10.52 17.53 20.82
N VAL A 586 -11.57 18.33 20.84
CA VAL A 586 -12.83 18.09 20.11
C VAL A 586 -12.60 17.96 18.59
N ASN A 587 -11.56 18.59 18.06
CA ASN A 587 -11.23 18.56 16.65
C ASN A 587 -10.84 17.15 16.15
N THR A 588 -10.26 16.31 17.01
CA THR A 588 -9.85 14.94 16.64
C THR A 588 -11.03 14.08 16.22
N GLU A 589 -12.17 14.21 16.92
CA GLU A 589 -13.36 13.39 16.68
C GLU A 589 -14.09 13.81 15.41
N ILE A 590 -14.11 15.12 15.12
CA ILE A 590 -14.85 15.69 13.99
C ILE A 590 -14.04 15.58 12.69
N TYR A 591 -12.78 16.06 12.72
CA TYR A 591 -11.98 16.20 11.50
C TYR A 591 -11.11 14.99 11.20
N LYS A 592 -10.83 14.14 12.20
CA LYS A 592 -9.97 12.95 12.07
C LYS A 592 -8.63 13.27 11.37
N ASP A 593 -8.09 14.47 11.69
CA ASP A 593 -6.86 14.97 11.08
C ASP A 593 -5.65 14.39 11.79
N VAL A 594 -5.40 13.11 11.52
CA VAL A 594 -4.32 12.33 12.14
C VAL A 594 -3.46 11.68 11.06
N ALA A 595 -2.17 11.51 11.35
CA ALA A 595 -1.20 10.82 10.51
C ALA A 595 -0.43 9.78 11.34
N PHE A 596 0.08 8.75 10.69
CA PHE A 596 0.76 7.63 11.32
C PHE A 596 2.19 7.46 10.79
N CYS A 597 3.10 6.97 11.64
CA CYS A 597 4.47 6.62 11.28
C CYS A 597 4.86 5.29 11.94
N ILE A 598 5.26 4.32 11.13
CA ILE A 598 5.73 3.00 11.62
C ILE A 598 7.08 3.18 12.34
N LEU A 599 7.18 2.62 13.54
CA LEU A 599 8.43 2.66 14.31
C LEU A 599 9.35 1.46 13.97
N PRO A 600 10.68 1.63 14.12
CA PRO A 600 11.39 2.85 14.49
C PRO A 600 11.36 3.91 13.39
N ALA A 601 11.45 5.19 13.74
CA ALA A 601 11.42 6.31 12.81
C ALA A 601 12.62 7.26 13.02
N GLU A 602 13.10 7.83 11.93
CA GLU A 602 14.14 8.86 11.93
C GLU A 602 13.55 10.27 12.03
N ASP A 603 14.37 11.26 12.35
CA ASP A 603 13.93 12.66 12.53
C ASP A 603 13.20 13.20 11.31
N ALA A 604 13.69 12.91 10.12
CA ALA A 604 13.06 13.33 8.87
C ALA A 604 11.66 12.71 8.67
N GLU A 605 11.44 11.48 9.13
CA GLU A 605 10.12 10.82 9.08
C GLU A 605 9.15 11.46 10.09
N LEU A 606 9.65 11.87 11.26
CA LEU A 606 8.85 12.56 12.28
C LEU A 606 8.49 14.00 11.85
N GLU A 607 9.40 14.70 11.21
CA GLU A 607 9.12 16.00 10.60
C GLU A 607 8.11 15.90 9.45
N ASP A 608 8.22 14.88 8.62
CA ASP A 608 7.25 14.60 7.56
C ASP A 608 5.87 14.23 8.13
N LEU A 609 5.83 13.50 9.25
CA LEU A 609 4.58 13.16 9.95
C LEU A 609 3.77 14.40 10.30
N MET A 610 4.40 15.45 10.82
CA MET A 610 3.73 16.72 11.13
C MET A 610 3.14 17.40 9.89
N LYS A 611 3.84 17.32 8.76
CA LYS A 611 3.41 17.99 7.50
C LYS A 611 2.21 17.31 6.84
N ARG A 612 1.88 16.09 7.24
CA ARG A 612 0.79 15.29 6.65
C ARG A 612 -0.60 15.63 7.18
N ILE A 613 -0.70 16.28 8.33
CA ILE A 613 -2.00 16.73 8.84
C ILE A 613 -2.44 18.03 8.14
N LYS A 614 -3.74 18.19 7.91
CA LYS A 614 -4.32 19.41 7.34
C LYS A 614 -4.07 20.62 8.22
N GLY A 615 -4.01 20.40 9.54
CA GLY A 615 -3.73 21.40 10.55
C GLY A 615 -2.27 21.86 10.63
N TYR A 616 -1.36 21.36 9.79
CA TYR A 616 0.05 21.76 9.81
C TYR A 616 0.28 23.28 9.78
N PRO A 617 -0.48 24.11 9.03
CA PRO A 617 -0.32 25.57 9.07
C PRO A 617 -0.50 26.18 10.48
N LEU A 618 -1.28 25.54 11.36
CA LEU A 618 -1.44 25.99 12.75
C LEU A 618 -0.16 25.81 13.59
N LEU A 619 0.69 24.84 13.20
CA LEU A 619 1.98 24.61 13.83
C LEU A 619 3.02 25.66 13.39
N THR A 620 2.97 26.10 12.16
CA THR A 620 3.96 27.03 11.56
C THR A 620 3.57 28.50 11.68
N GLY A 621 2.39 28.80 12.21
CA GLY A 621 1.82 30.14 12.34
C GLY A 621 0.79 30.46 11.25
N TYR A 622 -0.42 30.82 11.66
CA TYR A 622 -1.53 31.07 10.76
C TYR A 622 -2.31 32.30 11.20
N ARG A 623 -2.63 33.23 10.27
CA ARG A 623 -3.42 34.46 10.52
C ARG A 623 -2.95 35.28 11.72
N GLY A 624 -1.62 35.49 11.84
CA GLY A 624 -1.02 36.29 12.91
C GLY A 624 -0.80 35.52 14.23
N GLN A 625 -1.17 34.25 14.30
CA GLN A 625 -0.77 33.40 15.42
C GLN A 625 0.72 33.02 15.30
N PRO A 626 1.48 33.06 16.39
CA PRO A 626 2.89 32.68 16.36
C PRO A 626 3.08 31.19 16.07
N PRO A 627 4.25 30.81 15.50
CA PRO A 627 4.57 29.40 15.31
C PRO A 627 4.72 28.68 16.64
N ARG A 628 4.42 27.39 16.64
CA ARG A 628 4.56 26.49 17.81
C ARG A 628 5.93 25.85 17.83
N ASP A 629 6.32 25.31 18.97
CA ASP A 629 7.62 24.65 19.18
C ASP A 629 7.64 23.25 18.53
N THR A 630 7.78 23.21 17.21
CA THR A 630 7.86 21.96 16.44
C THR A 630 9.09 21.14 16.82
N LYS A 631 10.18 21.77 17.32
CA LYS A 631 11.38 21.05 17.78
C LYS A 631 11.09 20.28 19.07
N ALA A 632 10.39 20.90 20.02
CA ALA A 632 9.94 20.21 21.22
C ALA A 632 8.97 19.07 20.88
N LEU A 633 8.12 19.24 19.87
CA LEU A 633 7.21 18.19 19.42
C LEU A 633 7.97 17.00 18.82
N VAL A 634 8.96 17.22 17.94
CA VAL A 634 9.81 16.12 17.42
C VAL A 634 10.56 15.42 18.55
N ALA A 635 11.09 16.16 19.52
CA ALA A 635 11.74 15.58 20.69
C ALA A 635 10.79 14.70 21.51
N ALA A 636 9.53 15.14 21.70
CA ALA A 636 8.50 14.34 22.37
C ALA A 636 8.12 13.08 21.57
N MET A 637 7.99 13.18 20.25
CA MET A 637 7.77 12.03 19.38
C MET A 637 8.88 10.98 19.51
N LYS A 638 10.14 11.42 19.52
CA LYS A 638 11.31 10.54 19.72
C LYS A 638 11.33 9.90 21.11
N ALA A 639 11.05 10.70 22.13
CA ALA A 639 10.97 10.23 23.50
C ALA A 639 9.90 9.15 23.64
N LEU A 640 8.71 9.39 23.09
CA LEU A 640 7.59 8.45 23.11
C LEU A 640 7.90 7.16 22.32
N ALA A 641 8.49 7.30 21.14
CA ALA A 641 8.93 6.16 20.32
C ALA A 641 9.98 5.31 21.04
N THR A 642 10.96 5.96 21.69
CA THR A 642 11.99 5.29 22.49
C THR A 642 11.39 4.60 23.71
N PHE A 643 10.44 5.26 24.38
CA PHE A 643 9.74 4.72 25.54
C PHE A 643 8.93 3.49 25.15
N ALA A 644 8.08 3.55 24.13
CA ALA A 644 7.34 2.41 23.61
C ALA A 644 8.27 1.25 23.23
N GLY A 645 9.44 1.57 22.70
CA GLY A 645 10.47 0.60 22.39
C GLY A 645 11.03 -0.17 23.57
N LYS A 646 11.06 0.42 24.75
CA LYS A 646 11.55 -0.21 25.98
C LYS A 646 10.46 -0.91 26.78
N HIS A 647 9.21 -0.63 26.46
CA HIS A 647 8.00 -1.11 27.15
C HIS A 647 7.07 -1.85 26.19
N PRO A 648 7.47 -3.04 25.71
CA PRO A 648 6.67 -3.83 24.76
C PRO A 648 5.35 -4.35 25.37
N GLU A 649 5.21 -4.32 26.68
CA GLU A 649 3.98 -4.63 27.42
C GLU A 649 2.91 -3.56 27.27
N LEU A 650 3.28 -2.34 26.87
CA LEU A 650 2.34 -1.25 26.65
C LEU A 650 1.82 -1.30 25.21
N ASP A 651 0.50 -1.42 25.05
CA ASP A 651 -0.15 -1.59 23.76
C ASP A 651 -0.55 -0.26 23.12
N GLN A 652 -1.12 0.62 23.95
CA GLN A 652 -1.56 1.94 23.51
C GLN A 652 -1.09 2.99 24.48
N ILE A 653 -0.62 4.10 23.96
CA ILE A 653 -0.24 5.30 24.71
C ILE A 653 -0.90 6.48 24.01
N GLU A 654 -1.68 7.27 24.72
CA GLU A 654 -2.37 8.45 24.19
C GLU A 654 -2.12 9.66 25.08
N LEU A 655 -1.64 10.73 24.45
CA LEU A 655 -1.50 12.06 25.04
C LEU A 655 -2.51 12.96 24.33
N ASN A 656 -3.70 13.16 24.93
CA ASN A 656 -4.80 13.90 24.32
C ASN A 656 -5.70 14.63 25.36
N PRO A 657 -5.57 15.98 25.45
CA PRO A 657 -4.72 16.82 24.64
C PRO A 657 -3.25 16.89 25.13
N LEU A 658 -2.34 17.01 24.18
CA LEU A 658 -1.00 17.52 24.37
C LEU A 658 -1.01 19.00 23.93
N LEU A 659 -0.74 19.92 24.84
CA LEU A 659 -0.72 21.35 24.55
C LEU A 659 0.64 21.77 24.02
N LEU A 660 0.67 22.26 22.78
CA LEU A 660 1.88 22.73 22.14
C LEU A 660 1.92 24.28 22.17
N TYR A 661 2.93 24.84 22.83
CA TYR A 661 3.13 26.26 23.00
C TYR A 661 4.15 26.83 21.98
N GLU A 662 4.39 28.14 22.03
CA GLU A 662 5.50 28.78 21.31
C GLU A 662 6.88 28.27 21.82
N LYS A 663 6.92 27.85 23.08
CA LYS A 663 8.10 27.21 23.70
C LYS A 663 7.63 26.04 24.57
N GLY A 664 8.05 24.85 24.19
CA GLY A 664 7.74 23.61 24.91
C GLY A 664 6.32 23.08 24.66
N LEU A 665 6.00 22.04 25.39
CA LEU A 665 4.72 21.33 25.33
C LEU A 665 4.36 20.75 26.71
N PHE A 666 3.09 20.36 26.89
CA PHE A 666 2.60 19.81 28.14
C PHE A 666 1.43 18.85 27.90
N ALA A 667 1.55 17.59 28.36
CA ALA A 667 0.47 16.61 28.27
C ALA A 667 -0.52 16.81 29.42
N VAL A 668 -1.77 17.07 29.07
CA VAL A 668 -2.86 17.34 30.03
C VAL A 668 -3.60 16.06 30.41
N ASP A 669 -3.77 15.15 29.45
CA ASP A 669 -4.35 13.83 29.70
C ASP A 669 -3.45 12.74 29.11
N VAL A 670 -3.21 11.71 29.92
CA VAL A 670 -2.36 10.58 29.58
C VAL A 670 -3.14 9.29 29.80
N ARG A 671 -3.28 8.50 28.75
CA ARG A 671 -3.86 7.15 28.83
C ARG A 671 -2.85 6.14 28.34
N ILE A 672 -2.66 5.08 29.11
CA ILE A 672 -1.79 3.97 28.76
C ILE A 672 -2.56 2.67 28.98
N PHE A 673 -2.57 1.82 27.99
CA PHE A 673 -3.11 0.47 28.09
C PHE A 673 -1.97 -0.53 28.03
N SER A 674 -1.90 -1.41 29.01
CA SER A 674 -0.92 -2.50 29.08
C SER A 674 -1.58 -3.83 28.73
N ARG A 675 -0.76 -4.71 28.20
CA ARG A 675 -1.08 -6.13 28.10
C ARG A 675 -0.90 -6.73 29.48
N GLY A 676 -1.92 -7.35 30.03
CA GLY A 676 -1.88 -7.97 31.35
C GLY A 676 -0.87 -9.11 31.48
#